data_424190eba5abc35440d1b422e62ebd37
#
_entry.id   424190eba5abc35440d1b422e62ebd37
#
_cell.length_a   1.000
_cell.length_b   1.000
_cell.length_c   1.000
_cell.angle_alpha   90.00
_cell.angle_beta   90.00
_cell.angle_gamma   90.00
#
_symmetry.space_group_name_H-M   'P 1'
#
loop_
_entity.id
_entity.type
_entity.pdbx_description
1 polymer ?
#
loop_
_entity_poly.entity_id
_entity_poly.type
_entity_poly.pdbx_seq_one_letter_code
_entity_poly.pdbx_strand_id
1 'polypeptide(L)'
;MKKIKKQKKTPVVILVIILIILVALILLQIRNIKLTNKNKIKETKSMVTNQAEYERDFDSKGYTFDNPNVLLNPYKVSPLTALVMFETENDCSVKITIKGKDDLTTYTNTFSKAKSHYLPVYGLYADYENKVILECGTNKKELTIKTDKLPDNFVLPTSVKKDTSKLTNDLYFYTPSAKGYTLAYDVNGDVRWYLTSYALWDNTRLKNGHMLISTERLINTPYYMTGLYEIDLLGKIYNEYSIKGGYHHDYFELPSGNLLVASDDFNNKNGTVEDYVVELDRKTGKIVKTFDLKNILNMNDGKSENWIEYDWFHNNSVWYDAKTDSITLSGRHQDAVINISYKTGKLNWIIGDSTSWSKEYQKYFFKPIGDNFEWQWSQHAAMITPEGYVFIFDNGNNKSKIKENYVSADKSYSRGVMYEIDTKNMTIKQVYEYGKERGSKFYSPYISDVDYIDSNHYIVHSGGIVEVDGIQSNKPAGLTSGNTKLTSDTVEVLDNKVIFELVLPTNNYRVEKMSLYSNSDELKIKSAKRLGSLGKTDVTKSEILSLYSVKKQDNEYKKHNIKLVKEEDRLSVTGKFKRGSDVNVILYKNLKSSYYKINVSKHPYTALCVDVFTEEENKNGITVTKYINSEGLSGTYSVYISIDGKVYNTNKSVEF
;
A
#
# COMPACT_ATOMS: atom_id res chain seq x y z
N MET A 1 42.44 -22.98 85.11
CA MET A 1 41.20 -22.92 84.36
C MET A 1 41.43 -22.29 82.98
N LYS A 2 41.54 -23.08 81.91
CA LYS A 2 41.74 -22.59 80.55
C LYS A 2 40.35 -22.33 79.92
N LYS A 3 40.04 -21.05 79.55
CA LYS A 3 38.84 -20.69 78.76
C LYS A 3 39.05 -21.07 77.32
N ILE A 4 38.27 -22.07 76.81
CA ILE A 4 38.21 -22.43 75.43
C ILE A 4 37.39 -21.37 74.67
N LYS A 5 38.06 -20.62 73.78
CA LYS A 5 37.39 -19.67 72.82
C LYS A 5 36.58 -20.46 71.81
N LYS A 6 35.24 -20.42 71.85
CA LYS A 6 34.35 -20.90 70.79
C LYS A 6 34.54 -20.01 69.53
N GLN A 7 35.23 -20.53 68.54
CA GLN A 7 35.31 -19.91 67.22
C GLN A 7 33.90 -19.85 66.59
N LYS A 8 33.48 -18.67 66.22
CA LYS A 8 32.22 -18.44 65.45
C LYS A 8 32.38 -19.00 64.02
N LYS A 9 31.87 -20.22 63.76
CA LYS A 9 31.82 -20.85 62.42
C LYS A 9 30.70 -20.31 61.52
N THR A 10 29.87 -19.37 62.05
CA THR A 10 28.68 -18.83 61.39
C THR A 10 28.95 -18.03 60.09
N PRO A 11 29.99 -17.19 59.93
CA PRO A 11 30.18 -16.44 58.71
C PRO A 11 30.63 -17.29 57.52
N VAL A 12 31.40 -18.35 57.74
CA VAL A 12 31.91 -19.23 56.69
C VAL A 12 30.77 -20.05 56.10
N VAL A 13 29.84 -20.53 56.91
CA VAL A 13 28.67 -21.34 56.44
C VAL A 13 27.73 -20.43 55.59
N ILE A 14 27.51 -19.20 56.00
CA ILE A 14 26.71 -18.23 55.24
C ILE A 14 27.36 -17.94 53.88
N LEU A 15 28.68 -17.73 53.84
CA LEU A 15 29.42 -17.44 52.60
C LEU A 15 29.35 -18.64 51.63
N VAL A 16 29.43 -19.90 52.11
CA VAL A 16 29.29 -21.10 51.30
C VAL A 16 27.89 -21.24 50.76
N ILE A 17 26.83 -20.93 51.53
CA ILE A 17 25.45 -20.96 51.07
C ILE A 17 25.21 -19.91 49.97
N ILE A 18 25.73 -18.69 50.15
CA ILE A 18 25.64 -17.61 49.11
C ILE A 18 26.36 -18.04 47.84
N LEU A 19 27.53 -18.69 47.92
CA LEU A 19 28.28 -19.18 46.79
C LEU A 19 27.52 -20.28 46.04
N ILE A 20 26.90 -21.20 46.77
CA ILE A 20 26.07 -22.29 46.18
C ILE A 20 24.85 -21.71 45.47
N ILE A 21 24.20 -20.71 46.06
CA ILE A 21 23.07 -19.97 45.42
C ILE A 21 23.51 -19.27 44.16
N LEU A 22 24.65 -18.57 44.18
CA LEU A 22 25.23 -17.89 43.02
C LEU A 22 25.57 -18.88 41.88
N VAL A 23 26.20 -19.98 42.22
CA VAL A 23 26.51 -21.05 41.22
C VAL A 23 25.24 -21.67 40.66
N ALA A 24 24.21 -21.93 41.46
CA ALA A 24 22.92 -22.43 41.02
C ALA A 24 22.21 -21.41 40.08
N LEU A 25 22.28 -20.10 40.40
CA LEU A 25 21.74 -19.02 39.54
C LEU A 25 22.48 -18.95 38.21
N ILE A 26 23.82 -19.06 38.23
CA ILE A 26 24.65 -19.07 37.01
C ILE A 26 24.31 -20.30 36.14
N LEU A 27 24.17 -21.47 36.73
CA LEU A 27 23.79 -22.71 36.01
C LEU A 27 22.38 -22.60 35.42
N LEU A 28 21.43 -22.01 36.15
CA LEU A 28 20.10 -21.70 35.65
C LEU A 28 20.11 -20.71 34.47
N GLN A 29 20.95 -19.68 34.57
CA GLN A 29 21.13 -18.71 33.46
C GLN A 29 21.73 -19.38 32.21
N ILE A 30 22.79 -20.20 32.38
CA ILE A 30 23.40 -20.93 31.26
C ILE A 30 22.41 -21.92 30.62
N ARG A 31 21.59 -22.59 31.43
CA ARG A 31 20.52 -23.47 30.91
C ARG A 31 19.48 -22.71 30.17
N ASN A 32 19.05 -21.54 30.67
CA ASN A 32 18.09 -20.66 29.99
C ASN A 32 18.64 -20.13 28.66
N ILE A 33 19.91 -19.68 28.62
CA ILE A 33 20.57 -19.24 27.39
C ILE A 33 20.63 -20.38 26.35
N LYS A 34 20.97 -21.60 26.73
CA LYS A 34 20.99 -22.75 25.82
C LYS A 34 19.60 -23.12 25.31
N LEU A 35 18.56 -23.06 26.14
CA LEU A 35 17.17 -23.34 25.75
C LEU A 35 16.64 -22.22 24.83
N THR A 36 16.98 -20.94 25.12
CA THR A 36 16.61 -19.77 24.34
C THR A 36 17.21 -19.84 22.93
N ASN A 37 18.49 -20.18 22.82
CA ASN A 37 19.15 -20.31 21.52
C ASN A 37 18.61 -21.50 20.69
N LYS A 38 18.21 -22.60 21.32
CA LYS A 38 17.65 -23.74 20.62
C LYS A 38 16.26 -23.47 20.00
N ASN A 39 15.50 -22.58 20.59
CA ASN A 39 14.13 -22.28 20.20
C ASN A 39 14.00 -20.90 19.55
N LYS A 40 15.08 -20.34 19.03
CA LYS A 40 15.11 -19.04 18.37
C LYS A 40 14.24 -19.07 17.11
N ILE A 41 13.39 -18.08 16.96
CA ILE A 41 12.61 -17.86 15.75
C ILE A 41 13.57 -17.50 14.62
N LYS A 42 13.48 -18.21 13.50
CA LYS A 42 14.28 -17.89 12.30
C LYS A 42 13.76 -16.62 11.68
N GLU A 43 14.68 -15.74 11.31
CA GLU A 43 14.35 -14.51 10.60
C GLU A 43 13.95 -14.79 9.15
N THR A 44 12.89 -14.14 8.70
CA THR A 44 12.46 -14.14 7.29
C THR A 44 13.15 -13.01 6.57
N LYS A 45 13.78 -13.30 5.44
CA LYS A 45 14.43 -12.30 4.59
C LYS A 45 13.38 -11.47 3.86
N SER A 46 13.61 -10.16 3.77
CA SER A 46 12.80 -9.24 3.00
C SER A 46 13.07 -9.37 1.50
N MET A 47 12.21 -8.78 0.67
CA MET A 47 12.42 -8.67 -0.78
C MET A 47 13.75 -7.97 -1.10
N VAL A 48 14.11 -6.92 -0.34
CA VAL A 48 15.37 -6.18 -0.50
C VAL A 48 16.60 -7.09 -0.26
N THR A 49 16.56 -7.94 0.76
CA THR A 49 17.65 -8.89 1.05
C THR A 49 17.76 -9.98 -0.02
N ASN A 50 16.62 -10.51 -0.48
CA ASN A 50 16.59 -11.51 -1.54
C ASN A 50 17.12 -10.96 -2.86
N GLN A 51 16.80 -9.70 -3.20
CA GLN A 51 17.32 -9.01 -4.38
C GLN A 51 18.86 -9.02 -4.44
N ALA A 52 19.52 -8.71 -3.33
CA ALA A 52 20.98 -8.73 -3.27
C ALA A 52 21.57 -10.13 -3.50
N GLU A 53 20.82 -11.19 -3.27
CA GLU A 53 21.23 -12.55 -3.60
C GLU A 53 21.10 -12.84 -5.10
N TYR A 54 20.02 -12.38 -5.74
CA TYR A 54 19.81 -12.55 -7.19
C TYR A 54 20.85 -11.79 -8.01
N GLU A 55 21.22 -10.57 -7.61
CA GLU A 55 22.18 -9.72 -8.29
C GLU A 55 23.61 -10.30 -8.33
N ARG A 56 23.93 -11.33 -7.55
CA ARG A 56 25.24 -12.02 -7.63
C ARG A 56 25.44 -12.77 -8.94
N ASP A 57 24.34 -13.18 -9.57
CA ASP A 57 24.33 -13.96 -10.80
C ASP A 57 24.23 -13.06 -12.05
N PHE A 58 24.15 -11.72 -11.87
CA PHE A 58 24.05 -10.77 -12.96
C PHE A 58 25.44 -10.43 -13.47
N ASP A 59 25.82 -11.02 -14.58
CA ASP A 59 27.15 -10.83 -15.19
C ASP A 59 27.04 -10.63 -16.70
N SER A 60 27.70 -9.59 -17.22
CA SER A 60 27.87 -9.34 -18.64
C SER A 60 29.16 -9.92 -19.20
N LYS A 61 30.14 -10.28 -18.34
CA LYS A 61 31.45 -10.72 -18.72
C LYS A 61 31.45 -12.07 -19.47
N GLY A 62 32.16 -12.11 -20.59
CA GLY A 62 32.22 -13.30 -21.41
C GLY A 62 31.00 -13.52 -22.31
N TYR A 63 29.98 -12.66 -22.22
CA TYR A 63 28.87 -12.63 -23.14
C TYR A 63 29.05 -11.53 -24.18
N THR A 64 28.61 -11.77 -25.41
CA THR A 64 28.76 -10.84 -26.51
C THR A 64 27.41 -10.43 -27.07
N PHE A 65 27.38 -9.40 -27.92
CA PHE A 65 26.18 -8.98 -28.64
C PHE A 65 25.53 -10.14 -29.41
N ASP A 66 26.31 -11.04 -30.00
CA ASP A 66 25.79 -12.19 -30.74
C ASP A 66 25.33 -13.34 -29.83
N ASN A 67 25.84 -13.42 -28.61
CA ASN A 67 25.51 -14.44 -27.63
C ASN A 67 25.32 -13.80 -26.23
N PRO A 68 24.26 -13.02 -26.02
CA PRO A 68 24.00 -12.34 -24.74
C PRO A 68 23.52 -13.31 -23.66
N ASN A 69 23.76 -12.98 -22.39
CA ASN A 69 23.12 -13.62 -21.26
C ASN A 69 21.70 -13.06 -21.10
N VAL A 70 20.70 -13.94 -21.06
CA VAL A 70 19.29 -13.56 -20.93
C VAL A 70 18.69 -14.20 -19.68
N LEU A 71 18.32 -13.38 -18.70
CA LEU A 71 17.66 -13.82 -17.47
C LEU A 71 16.19 -13.42 -17.48
N LEU A 72 15.30 -14.41 -17.57
CA LEU A 72 13.85 -14.19 -17.43
C LEU A 72 13.52 -13.97 -15.95
N ASN A 73 12.65 -12.98 -15.66
CA ASN A 73 12.18 -12.65 -14.30
C ASN A 73 13.36 -12.54 -13.31
N PRO A 74 14.30 -11.61 -13.51
CA PRO A 74 15.57 -11.58 -12.77
C PRO A 74 15.38 -11.43 -11.26
N TYR A 75 14.39 -10.65 -10.82
CA TYR A 75 14.07 -10.42 -9.40
C TYR A 75 12.97 -11.33 -8.84
N LYS A 76 12.48 -12.31 -9.64
CA LYS A 76 11.47 -13.32 -9.24
C LYS A 76 10.09 -12.77 -8.87
N VAL A 77 9.81 -11.51 -9.21
CA VAL A 77 8.54 -10.83 -8.90
C VAL A 77 7.83 -10.24 -10.12
N SER A 78 8.49 -10.20 -11.29
CA SER A 78 7.94 -9.63 -12.53
C SER A 78 8.12 -10.62 -13.71
N PRO A 79 7.25 -11.63 -13.85
CA PRO A 79 7.45 -12.77 -14.76
C PRO A 79 7.49 -12.43 -16.25
N LEU A 80 6.87 -11.30 -16.68
CA LEU A 80 6.84 -10.86 -18.08
C LEU A 80 7.95 -9.86 -18.40
N THR A 81 9.10 -10.01 -17.73
CA THR A 81 10.29 -9.19 -17.95
C THR A 81 11.56 -10.05 -18.05
N ALA A 82 12.56 -9.52 -18.71
CA ALA A 82 13.89 -10.15 -18.77
C ALA A 82 15.01 -9.11 -18.64
N LEU A 83 16.20 -9.57 -18.27
CA LEU A 83 17.43 -8.79 -18.29
C LEU A 83 18.37 -9.40 -19.33
N VAL A 84 18.81 -8.60 -20.30
CA VAL A 84 19.77 -8.99 -21.33
C VAL A 84 21.13 -8.35 -21.03
N MET A 85 22.17 -9.16 -20.89
CA MET A 85 23.51 -8.71 -20.49
C MET A 85 24.57 -9.17 -21.47
N PHE A 86 25.48 -8.28 -21.88
CA PHE A 86 26.63 -8.57 -22.75
C PHE A 86 27.63 -7.43 -22.72
N GLU A 87 28.79 -7.67 -23.36
CA GLU A 87 29.83 -6.65 -23.57
C GLU A 87 30.03 -6.39 -25.06
N THR A 88 30.42 -5.15 -25.39
CA THR A 88 30.83 -4.72 -26.73
C THR A 88 32.26 -4.21 -26.68
N GLU A 89 32.99 -4.34 -27.78
CA GLU A 89 34.38 -3.85 -27.86
C GLU A 89 34.49 -2.33 -27.70
N ASN A 90 33.54 -1.62 -28.30
CA ASN A 90 33.44 -0.17 -28.24
C ASN A 90 32.10 0.26 -27.62
N ASP A 91 32.04 1.49 -27.10
CA ASP A 91 30.81 2.07 -26.59
C ASP A 91 29.73 2.06 -27.65
N CYS A 92 28.60 1.45 -27.34
CA CYS A 92 27.44 1.35 -28.21
C CYS A 92 26.17 1.84 -27.53
N SER A 93 25.32 2.52 -28.29
CA SER A 93 23.95 2.78 -27.89
C SER A 93 23.08 1.68 -28.46
N VAL A 94 22.46 0.90 -27.60
CA VAL A 94 21.65 -0.25 -28.01
C VAL A 94 20.18 0.17 -28.09
N LYS A 95 19.59 -0.02 -29.27
CA LYS A 95 18.13 0.05 -29.44
C LYS A 95 17.55 -1.34 -29.26
N ILE A 96 16.51 -1.43 -28.43
CA ILE A 96 15.72 -2.64 -28.24
C ILE A 96 14.33 -2.48 -28.85
N THR A 97 13.83 -3.53 -29.50
CA THR A 97 12.46 -3.60 -29.98
C THR A 97 11.80 -4.89 -29.51
N ILE A 98 10.75 -4.77 -28.71
CA ILE A 98 9.92 -5.87 -28.25
C ILE A 98 8.74 -5.96 -29.23
N LYS A 99 8.72 -7.00 -30.06
CA LYS A 99 7.68 -7.19 -31.09
C LYS A 99 6.35 -7.51 -30.46
N GLY A 100 5.35 -6.67 -30.77
CA GLY A 100 3.95 -6.89 -30.43
C GLY A 100 3.21 -7.70 -31.48
N LYS A 101 1.91 -7.91 -31.24
CA LYS A 101 0.98 -8.52 -32.20
C LYS A 101 0.63 -7.53 -33.33
N ASP A 102 0.80 -6.24 -33.07
CA ASP A 102 0.61 -5.13 -34.01
C ASP A 102 1.54 -3.96 -33.65
N ASP A 103 1.45 -2.85 -34.40
CA ASP A 103 2.33 -1.68 -34.21
C ASP A 103 2.08 -0.98 -32.86
N LEU A 104 0.81 -0.90 -32.39
CA LEU A 104 0.45 -0.27 -31.11
C LEU A 104 0.90 -1.09 -29.90
N THR A 105 1.22 -2.36 -30.09
CA THR A 105 1.71 -3.26 -29.05
C THR A 105 3.19 -3.62 -29.19
N THR A 106 3.88 -2.98 -30.17
CA THR A 106 5.33 -3.07 -30.37
C THR A 106 6.01 -1.92 -29.61
N TYR A 107 6.94 -2.26 -28.71
CA TYR A 107 7.63 -1.28 -27.88
C TYR A 107 9.11 -1.16 -28.27
N THR A 108 9.62 0.07 -28.21
CA THR A 108 11.03 0.36 -28.48
C THR A 108 11.63 1.22 -27.41
N ASN A 109 12.90 1.00 -27.10
CA ASN A 109 13.70 1.91 -26.29
C ASN A 109 15.13 1.98 -26.82
N THR A 110 15.81 3.09 -26.60
CA THR A 110 17.21 3.26 -26.96
C THR A 110 17.98 3.63 -25.70
N PHE A 111 18.92 2.75 -25.33
CA PHE A 111 19.75 2.94 -24.15
C PHE A 111 20.97 3.79 -24.43
N SER A 112 21.50 4.43 -23.41
CA SER A 112 22.70 5.26 -23.45
C SER A 112 23.92 4.43 -23.88
N LYS A 113 24.95 5.08 -24.40
CA LYS A 113 26.21 4.42 -24.82
C LYS A 113 26.91 3.78 -23.63
N ALA A 114 27.27 2.51 -23.77
CA ALA A 114 28.02 1.74 -22.80
C ALA A 114 28.83 0.65 -23.50
N LYS A 115 29.78 0.02 -22.79
CA LYS A 115 30.48 -1.21 -23.22
C LYS A 115 29.89 -2.44 -22.55
N SER A 116 29.56 -2.34 -21.27
CA SER A 116 28.89 -3.39 -20.51
C SER A 116 27.39 -3.05 -20.44
N HIS A 117 26.59 -3.91 -21.01
CA HIS A 117 25.16 -3.68 -21.17
C HIS A 117 24.35 -4.52 -20.19
N TYR A 118 23.39 -3.89 -19.51
CA TYR A 118 22.38 -4.49 -18.63
C TYR A 118 21.01 -3.95 -19.03
N LEU A 119 20.45 -4.54 -20.09
CA LEU A 119 19.27 -4.02 -20.78
C LEU A 119 17.98 -4.63 -20.20
N PRO A 120 17.13 -3.85 -19.52
CA PRO A 120 15.83 -4.33 -19.10
C PRO A 120 14.89 -4.52 -20.29
N VAL A 121 14.26 -5.68 -20.37
CA VAL A 121 13.24 -6.05 -21.35
C VAL A 121 11.92 -6.13 -20.63
N TYR A 122 10.99 -5.27 -20.99
CA TYR A 122 9.64 -5.20 -20.41
C TYR A 122 8.59 -5.61 -21.45
N GLY A 123 7.39 -5.91 -20.99
CA GLY A 123 6.25 -6.05 -21.86
C GLY A 123 6.24 -7.32 -22.70
N LEU A 124 6.76 -8.42 -22.17
CA LEU A 124 6.63 -9.73 -22.81
C LEU A 124 5.19 -10.25 -22.67
N TYR A 125 4.69 -11.02 -23.66
CA TYR A 125 3.44 -11.76 -23.55
C TYR A 125 3.66 -13.03 -22.74
N ALA A 126 2.64 -13.49 -22.03
CA ALA A 126 2.65 -14.76 -21.32
C ALA A 126 2.36 -15.93 -22.28
N ASP A 127 2.90 -17.12 -21.96
CA ASP A 127 2.79 -18.35 -22.78
C ASP A 127 3.11 -18.11 -24.26
N TYR A 128 4.23 -17.41 -24.51
CA TYR A 128 4.55 -16.90 -25.83
C TYR A 128 6.05 -16.95 -26.13
N GLU A 129 6.40 -17.13 -27.40
CA GLU A 129 7.78 -16.99 -27.91
C GLU A 129 8.00 -15.54 -28.36
N ASN A 130 8.35 -14.69 -27.40
CA ASN A 130 8.52 -13.26 -27.62
C ASN A 130 9.76 -12.96 -28.46
N LYS A 131 9.61 -12.15 -29.51
CA LYS A 131 10.70 -11.70 -30.36
C LYS A 131 11.22 -10.34 -29.87
N VAL A 132 12.48 -10.32 -29.51
CA VAL A 132 13.19 -9.11 -29.05
C VAL A 132 14.37 -8.84 -29.97
N ILE A 133 14.40 -7.65 -30.56
CA ILE A 133 15.46 -7.25 -31.51
C ILE A 133 16.38 -6.26 -30.79
N LEU A 134 17.68 -6.54 -30.83
CA LEU A 134 18.76 -5.66 -30.41
C LEU A 134 19.41 -5.05 -31.63
N GLU A 135 19.68 -3.74 -31.65
CA GLU A 135 20.38 -3.03 -32.70
C GLU A 135 21.50 -2.17 -32.08
N CYS A 136 22.73 -2.34 -32.55
CA CYS A 136 23.91 -1.60 -32.12
C CYS A 136 24.69 -1.18 -33.36
N GLY A 137 24.60 0.08 -33.78
CA GLY A 137 25.12 0.55 -35.05
C GLY A 137 24.46 -0.18 -36.23
N THR A 138 25.30 -0.89 -37.01
CA THR A 138 24.81 -1.73 -38.14
C THR A 138 24.48 -3.16 -37.72
N ASN A 139 24.86 -3.57 -36.50
CA ASN A 139 24.64 -4.92 -36.01
C ASN A 139 23.22 -5.09 -35.50
N LYS A 140 22.63 -6.23 -35.84
CA LYS A 140 21.24 -6.58 -35.44
C LYS A 140 21.18 -8.02 -34.97
N LYS A 141 20.53 -8.25 -33.82
CA LYS A 141 20.32 -9.57 -33.23
C LYS A 141 18.88 -9.74 -32.84
N GLU A 142 18.28 -10.83 -33.26
CA GLU A 142 16.96 -11.25 -32.77
C GLU A 142 17.13 -12.31 -31.67
N LEU A 143 16.45 -12.11 -30.55
CA LEU A 143 16.32 -13.05 -29.45
C LEU A 143 14.90 -13.60 -29.40
N THR A 144 14.77 -14.87 -29.04
CA THR A 144 13.48 -15.49 -28.72
C THR A 144 13.44 -15.75 -27.22
N ILE A 145 12.52 -15.09 -26.52
CA ILE A 145 12.34 -15.22 -25.07
C ILE A 145 11.00 -15.91 -24.83
N LYS A 146 11.04 -17.14 -24.34
CA LYS A 146 9.85 -17.91 -24.00
C LYS A 146 9.44 -17.62 -22.56
N THR A 147 8.17 -17.32 -22.34
CA THR A 147 7.55 -17.02 -21.04
C THR A 147 6.58 -18.12 -20.63
N ASP A 148 6.36 -18.25 -19.33
CA ASP A 148 5.36 -19.15 -18.78
C ASP A 148 3.94 -18.57 -18.93
N LYS A 149 2.93 -19.44 -18.74
CA LYS A 149 1.52 -19.03 -18.71
C LYS A 149 1.23 -18.13 -17.49
N LEU A 150 0.18 -17.33 -17.59
CA LEU A 150 -0.36 -16.59 -16.44
C LEU A 150 -0.83 -17.55 -15.34
N PRO A 151 -0.84 -17.14 -14.07
CA PRO A 151 -1.46 -17.89 -12.99
C PRO A 151 -2.93 -18.23 -13.30
N ASP A 152 -3.40 -19.40 -12.86
CA ASP A 152 -4.77 -19.87 -13.16
C ASP A 152 -5.87 -18.97 -12.58
N ASN A 153 -5.55 -18.17 -11.54
CA ASN A 153 -6.45 -17.19 -10.92
C ASN A 153 -6.34 -15.79 -11.52
N PHE A 154 -5.65 -15.64 -12.66
CA PHE A 154 -5.47 -14.33 -13.29
C PHE A 154 -6.78 -13.86 -13.94
N VAL A 155 -7.12 -12.58 -13.78
CA VAL A 155 -8.33 -11.99 -14.33
C VAL A 155 -8.00 -11.34 -15.68
N LEU A 156 -8.77 -11.69 -16.71
CA LEU A 156 -8.64 -11.16 -18.06
C LEU A 156 -9.85 -10.28 -18.41
N PRO A 157 -9.69 -9.30 -19.31
CA PRO A 157 -10.80 -8.48 -19.80
C PRO A 157 -11.92 -9.29 -20.41
N THR A 158 -13.16 -8.91 -20.10
CA THR A 158 -14.36 -9.48 -20.75
C THR A 158 -14.76 -8.70 -22.00
N SER A 159 -14.32 -7.45 -22.11
CA SER A 159 -14.56 -6.61 -23.27
C SER A 159 -13.43 -5.59 -23.43
N VAL A 160 -13.01 -5.38 -24.68
CA VAL A 160 -12.13 -4.29 -25.07
C VAL A 160 -12.72 -3.64 -26.32
N LYS A 161 -12.94 -2.32 -26.27
CA LYS A 161 -13.33 -1.50 -27.43
C LYS A 161 -12.28 -0.42 -27.62
N LYS A 162 -11.91 -0.13 -28.87
CA LYS A 162 -10.84 0.83 -29.15
C LYS A 162 -10.97 1.47 -30.54
N ASP A 163 -10.56 2.74 -30.60
CA ASP A 163 -10.27 3.47 -31.84
C ASP A 163 -8.75 3.52 -32.02
N THR A 164 -8.20 2.58 -32.76
CA THR A 164 -6.74 2.46 -32.97
C THR A 164 -6.10 3.67 -33.63
N SER A 165 -6.88 4.53 -34.31
CA SER A 165 -6.37 5.73 -34.95
C SER A 165 -6.07 6.86 -33.98
N LYS A 166 -6.49 6.73 -32.70
CA LYS A 166 -6.38 7.76 -31.66
C LYS A 166 -5.51 7.33 -30.47
N LEU A 167 -5.21 6.03 -30.38
CA LEU A 167 -4.46 5.47 -29.25
C LEU A 167 -2.95 5.57 -29.47
N THR A 168 -2.24 5.68 -28.36
CA THR A 168 -0.78 5.52 -28.25
C THR A 168 -0.44 4.09 -27.84
N ASN A 169 0.84 3.73 -27.88
CA ASN A 169 1.35 2.43 -27.40
C ASN A 169 1.62 2.41 -25.89
N ASP A 170 0.95 3.27 -25.11
CA ASP A 170 1.01 3.24 -23.65
C ASP A 170 0.20 2.06 -23.10
N LEU A 171 0.51 1.70 -21.85
CA LEU A 171 -0.15 0.64 -21.13
C LEU A 171 -1.07 1.22 -20.05
N TYR A 172 -2.11 0.48 -19.71
CA TYR A 172 -3.00 0.79 -18.60
C TYR A 172 -2.57 -0.05 -17.39
N PHE A 173 -1.99 0.61 -16.39
CA PHE A 173 -1.51 0.01 -15.15
C PHE A 173 -2.61 0.02 -14.10
N TYR A 174 -2.97 -1.15 -13.60
CA TYR A 174 -4.02 -1.34 -12.61
C TYR A 174 -3.46 -1.76 -11.27
N THR A 175 -4.06 -1.24 -10.20
CA THR A 175 -3.91 -1.79 -8.85
C THR A 175 -5.19 -2.49 -8.43
N PRO A 176 -5.08 -3.65 -7.74
CA PRO A 176 -6.26 -4.38 -7.29
C PRO A 176 -6.94 -3.66 -6.12
N SER A 177 -8.26 -3.78 -6.00
CA SER A 177 -9.00 -3.35 -4.81
C SER A 177 -8.90 -4.36 -3.68
N ALA A 178 -8.49 -5.57 -4.00
CA ALA A 178 -8.50 -6.74 -3.13
C ALA A 178 -7.36 -7.70 -3.45
N LYS A 179 -7.63 -9.00 -3.37
CA LYS A 179 -6.72 -10.05 -3.83
C LYS A 179 -6.59 -9.97 -5.36
N GLY A 180 -5.39 -9.80 -5.83
CA GLY A 180 -5.10 -9.66 -7.26
C GLY A 180 -3.66 -9.27 -7.49
N TYR A 181 -3.36 -8.91 -8.72
CA TYR A 181 -2.03 -8.49 -9.15
C TYR A 181 -2.06 -7.02 -9.52
N THR A 182 -1.03 -6.28 -9.12
CA THR A 182 -0.70 -5.02 -9.79
C THR A 182 -0.17 -5.41 -11.17
N LEU A 183 -0.77 -4.88 -12.23
CA LEU A 183 -0.57 -5.35 -13.59
C LEU A 183 -0.74 -4.24 -14.63
N ALA A 184 -0.35 -4.51 -15.88
CA ALA A 184 -0.61 -3.62 -17.00
C ALA A 184 -1.15 -4.39 -18.22
N TYR A 185 -2.21 -3.83 -18.82
CA TYR A 185 -2.75 -4.27 -20.10
C TYR A 185 -2.31 -3.34 -21.23
N ASP A 186 -2.12 -3.91 -22.42
CA ASP A 186 -2.02 -3.12 -23.64
C ASP A 186 -3.39 -2.77 -24.23
N VAL A 187 -3.39 -2.05 -25.34
CA VAL A 187 -4.62 -1.62 -26.03
C VAL A 187 -5.44 -2.77 -26.61
N ASN A 188 -4.90 -4.00 -26.64
CA ASN A 188 -5.61 -5.22 -27.02
C ASN A 188 -6.24 -5.93 -25.81
N GLY A 189 -5.90 -5.48 -24.58
CA GLY A 189 -6.26 -6.17 -23.34
C GLY A 189 -5.37 -7.36 -23.02
N ASP A 190 -4.23 -7.49 -23.71
CA ASP A 190 -3.23 -8.49 -23.37
C ASP A 190 -2.41 -8.03 -22.16
N VAL A 191 -2.12 -8.96 -21.23
CA VAL A 191 -1.26 -8.67 -20.07
C VAL A 191 0.18 -8.53 -20.53
N ARG A 192 0.80 -7.38 -20.24
CA ARG A 192 2.18 -7.07 -20.66
C ARG A 192 3.12 -6.92 -19.48
N TRP A 193 2.62 -6.81 -18.29
CA TRP A 193 3.38 -6.73 -17.07
C TRP A 193 2.50 -7.08 -15.85
N TYR A 194 3.08 -7.69 -14.83
CA TYR A 194 2.45 -7.85 -13.52
C TYR A 194 3.49 -8.17 -12.45
N LEU A 195 3.14 -7.86 -11.18
CA LEU A 195 3.91 -8.21 -10.01
C LEU A 195 3.28 -9.40 -9.28
N THR A 196 4.09 -10.36 -8.86
CA THR A 196 3.67 -11.47 -7.99
C THR A 196 3.69 -11.10 -6.52
N SER A 197 4.36 -9.99 -6.14
CA SER A 197 4.27 -9.41 -4.81
C SER A 197 2.96 -8.63 -4.66
N TYR A 198 2.39 -8.70 -3.45
CA TYR A 198 1.18 -7.97 -3.14
C TYR A 198 1.49 -6.47 -3.01
N ALA A 199 0.79 -5.65 -3.76
CA ALA A 199 0.83 -4.19 -3.67
C ALA A 199 -0.59 -3.64 -3.79
N LEU A 200 -0.90 -2.62 -3.01
CA LEU A 200 -2.22 -1.97 -2.98
C LEU A 200 -2.06 -0.47 -3.23
N TRP A 201 -3.19 0.17 -3.47
CA TRP A 201 -3.37 1.61 -3.57
C TRP A 201 -2.84 2.16 -4.89
N ASP A 202 -2.20 3.31 -4.85
CA ASP A 202 -1.72 3.98 -6.04
C ASP A 202 -0.41 3.40 -6.58
N ASN A 203 -0.13 3.59 -7.89
CA ASN A 203 1.08 3.17 -8.58
C ASN A 203 1.45 4.18 -9.65
N THR A 204 2.04 5.29 -9.28
CA THR A 204 2.46 6.33 -10.22
C THR A 204 3.94 6.25 -10.56
N ARG A 205 4.30 6.84 -11.71
CA ARG A 205 5.69 6.98 -12.11
C ARG A 205 6.28 8.28 -11.58
N LEU A 206 7.41 8.13 -10.90
CA LEU A 206 8.19 9.25 -10.40
C LEU A 206 8.94 9.95 -11.55
N LYS A 207 9.33 11.21 -11.35
CA LYS A 207 10.11 12.00 -12.33
C LYS A 207 11.43 11.36 -12.77
N ASN A 208 12.00 10.47 -11.95
CA ASN A 208 13.21 9.72 -12.31
C ASN A 208 12.92 8.44 -13.12
N GLY A 209 11.67 8.17 -13.46
CA GLY A 209 11.25 7.02 -14.25
C GLY A 209 10.94 5.74 -13.47
N HIS A 210 11.26 5.69 -12.17
CA HIS A 210 10.86 4.56 -11.32
C HIS A 210 9.38 4.61 -10.97
N MET A 211 8.82 3.46 -10.62
CA MET A 211 7.48 3.35 -10.06
C MET A 211 7.54 3.45 -8.54
N LEU A 212 6.52 4.06 -7.95
CA LEU A 212 6.30 4.02 -6.51
C LEU A 212 5.09 3.13 -6.23
N ILE A 213 5.25 2.13 -5.38
CA ILE A 213 4.21 1.18 -5.01
C ILE A 213 4.21 0.94 -3.49
N SER A 214 3.13 0.43 -2.93
CA SER A 214 3.13 0.02 -1.53
C SER A 214 4.12 -1.12 -1.27
N THR A 215 4.61 -1.22 -0.03
CA THR A 215 5.20 -2.48 0.45
C THR A 215 4.13 -3.57 0.51
N GLU A 216 4.54 -4.86 0.53
CA GLU A 216 3.63 -5.99 0.70
C GLU A 216 3.28 -6.28 2.17
N ARG A 217 3.81 -5.47 3.11
CA ARG A 217 3.74 -5.70 4.55
C ARG A 217 2.80 -4.73 5.24
N LEU A 218 1.87 -5.25 6.04
CA LEU A 218 0.98 -4.43 6.86
C LEU A 218 1.70 -3.88 8.10
N ILE A 219 1.45 -2.63 8.44
CA ILE A 219 1.77 -2.06 9.76
C ILE A 219 0.57 -2.20 10.70
N ASN A 220 -0.63 -2.14 10.14
CA ASN A 220 -1.88 -2.36 10.87
C ASN A 220 -2.95 -2.93 9.93
N THR A 221 -3.92 -3.62 10.51
CA THR A 221 -5.10 -4.10 9.77
C THR A 221 -6.08 -2.96 9.52
N PRO A 222 -6.87 -3.00 8.45
CA PRO A 222 -6.97 -4.10 7.48
C PRO A 222 -5.97 -3.99 6.32
N TYR A 223 -5.48 -2.79 5.97
CA TYR A 223 -4.78 -2.52 4.71
C TYR A 223 -3.72 -1.41 4.80
N TYR A 224 -3.34 -1.01 6.01
CA TYR A 224 -2.29 0.00 6.21
C TYR A 224 -0.92 -0.64 6.00
N MET A 225 -0.21 -0.19 4.96
CA MET A 225 1.08 -0.75 4.57
C MET A 225 2.22 -0.12 5.37
N THR A 226 3.35 -0.83 5.53
CA THR A 226 4.52 -0.29 6.26
C THR A 226 5.13 0.93 5.58
N GLY A 227 4.85 1.15 4.29
CA GLY A 227 5.37 2.25 3.51
C GLY A 227 5.40 1.95 2.02
N LEU A 228 6.46 2.40 1.35
CA LEU A 228 6.55 2.42 -0.11
C LEU A 228 7.86 1.78 -0.60
N TYR A 229 7.78 1.15 -1.78
CA TYR A 229 8.94 0.76 -2.59
C TYR A 229 9.07 1.67 -3.81
N GLU A 230 10.28 2.13 -4.08
CA GLU A 230 10.66 2.71 -5.36
C GLU A 230 11.30 1.61 -6.21
N ILE A 231 10.64 1.22 -7.30
CA ILE A 231 11.01 0.08 -8.14
C ILE A 231 11.10 0.45 -9.62
N ASP A 232 11.78 -0.42 -10.41
CA ASP A 232 11.56 -0.48 -11.85
C ASP A 232 10.61 -1.63 -12.22
N LEU A 233 10.31 -1.76 -13.51
CA LEU A 233 9.40 -2.81 -13.98
C LEU A 233 10.02 -4.23 -13.97
N LEU A 234 11.36 -4.39 -13.79
CA LEU A 234 11.95 -5.71 -13.47
C LEU A 234 11.56 -6.18 -12.06
N GLY A 235 11.08 -5.26 -11.22
CA GLY A 235 10.84 -5.49 -9.80
C GLY A 235 12.06 -5.23 -8.92
N LYS A 236 13.11 -4.56 -9.45
CA LYS A 236 14.24 -4.09 -8.64
C LYS A 236 13.78 -2.99 -7.70
N ILE A 237 14.05 -3.16 -6.42
CA ILE A 237 13.84 -2.14 -5.38
C ILE A 237 15.09 -1.26 -5.30
N TYR A 238 14.94 0.03 -5.49
CA TYR A 238 16.00 1.04 -5.32
C TYR A 238 15.98 1.64 -3.92
N ASN A 239 14.78 1.92 -3.41
CA ASN A 239 14.57 2.43 -2.06
C ASN A 239 13.35 1.74 -1.43
N GLU A 240 13.47 1.41 -0.13
CA GLU A 240 12.35 1.05 0.74
C GLU A 240 12.15 2.22 1.72
N TYR A 241 10.96 2.79 1.75
CA TYR A 241 10.58 3.85 2.68
C TYR A 241 9.67 3.28 3.77
N SER A 242 10.22 3.09 4.97
CA SER A 242 9.43 2.73 6.15
C SER A 242 8.81 3.98 6.77
N ILE A 243 7.50 4.02 6.94
CA ILE A 243 6.76 5.20 7.38
C ILE A 243 6.10 4.90 8.73
N LYS A 244 6.41 5.72 9.74
CA LYS A 244 5.70 5.68 11.01
C LYS A 244 4.25 6.11 10.78
N GLY A 245 3.28 5.23 11.10
CA GLY A 245 1.87 5.44 10.74
C GLY A 245 1.48 4.79 9.42
N GLY A 246 2.46 4.30 8.65
CA GLY A 246 2.22 3.56 7.42
C GLY A 246 1.79 4.40 6.23
N TYR A 247 1.28 3.71 5.22
CA TYR A 247 0.79 4.26 3.96
C TYR A 247 -0.57 3.65 3.62
N HIS A 248 -1.47 4.49 3.13
CA HIS A 248 -2.74 4.08 2.55
C HIS A 248 -3.13 5.01 1.38
N HIS A 249 -3.98 4.55 0.50
CA HIS A 249 -4.67 5.26 -0.58
C HIS A 249 -3.78 5.98 -1.59
N ASP A 250 -3.02 7.04 -1.19
CA ASP A 250 -2.45 7.96 -2.16
C ASP A 250 -1.17 8.66 -1.69
N TYR A 251 -0.37 9.12 -2.64
CA TYR A 251 0.83 9.93 -2.42
C TYR A 251 1.05 10.89 -3.61
N PHE A 252 1.87 11.90 -3.40
CA PHE A 252 2.23 12.88 -4.43
C PHE A 252 3.71 13.22 -4.39
N GLU A 253 4.42 13.20 -5.54
CA GLU A 253 5.81 13.65 -5.65
C GLU A 253 5.89 15.17 -5.77
N LEU A 254 6.38 15.84 -4.74
CA LEU A 254 6.58 17.30 -4.71
C LEU A 254 7.64 17.77 -5.72
N PRO A 255 7.64 19.05 -6.11
CA PRO A 255 8.72 19.65 -6.92
C PRO A 255 10.12 19.51 -6.29
N SER A 256 10.20 19.42 -4.96
CA SER A 256 11.44 19.16 -4.20
C SER A 256 11.97 17.74 -4.37
N GLY A 257 11.15 16.81 -4.87
CA GLY A 257 11.39 15.37 -4.90
C GLY A 257 10.99 14.65 -3.61
N ASN A 258 10.52 15.33 -2.56
CA ASN A 258 9.90 14.73 -1.40
C ASN A 258 8.53 14.16 -1.76
N LEU A 259 7.97 13.32 -0.88
CA LEU A 259 6.66 12.72 -1.08
C LEU A 259 5.68 13.27 -0.04
N LEU A 260 4.50 13.70 -0.48
CA LEU A 260 3.33 13.78 0.38
C LEU A 260 2.66 12.42 0.39
N VAL A 261 2.31 11.90 1.56
CA VAL A 261 1.79 10.53 1.72
C VAL A 261 0.59 10.55 2.64
N ALA A 262 -0.51 9.95 2.23
CA ALA A 262 -1.63 9.64 3.12
C ALA A 262 -1.18 8.59 4.14
N SER A 263 -1.34 8.90 5.43
CA SER A 263 -0.77 8.16 6.55
C SER A 263 -1.66 8.23 7.78
N ASP A 264 -1.19 7.65 8.90
CA ASP A 264 -1.91 7.58 10.16
C ASP A 264 -1.05 7.93 11.38
N ASP A 265 -1.71 8.15 12.49
CA ASP A 265 -1.12 8.01 13.83
C ASP A 265 -1.98 7.05 14.65
N PHE A 266 -1.66 5.75 14.63
CA PHE A 266 -2.40 4.71 15.38
C PHE A 266 -2.35 4.87 16.90
N ASN A 267 -1.57 5.82 17.40
CA ASN A 267 -1.48 6.15 18.82
C ASN A 267 -2.21 7.46 19.16
N ASN A 268 -2.95 8.05 18.22
CA ASN A 268 -3.71 9.26 18.51
C ASN A 268 -4.81 8.99 19.56
N LYS A 269 -5.11 10.02 20.37
CA LYS A 269 -6.02 9.88 21.50
C LYS A 269 -7.48 9.55 21.12
N ASN A 270 -7.87 9.92 19.91
CA ASN A 270 -9.21 9.72 19.39
C ASN A 270 -9.41 8.33 18.79
N GLY A 271 -8.31 7.58 18.55
CA GLY A 271 -8.35 6.26 17.91
C GLY A 271 -8.79 6.32 16.44
N THR A 272 -8.61 7.48 15.79
CA THR A 272 -8.99 7.70 14.39
C THR A 272 -7.93 7.22 13.42
N VAL A 273 -8.36 6.99 12.16
CA VAL A 273 -7.50 6.61 11.04
C VAL A 273 -7.80 7.47 9.81
N GLU A 274 -6.90 7.44 8.83
CA GLU A 274 -7.05 8.07 7.51
C GLU A 274 -7.27 9.59 7.56
N ASP A 275 -6.66 10.22 8.54
CA ASP A 275 -6.77 11.65 8.81
C ASP A 275 -5.43 12.37 9.00
N TYR A 276 -4.34 11.76 8.49
CA TYR A 276 -3.01 12.37 8.44
C TYR A 276 -2.48 12.44 7.01
N VAL A 277 -1.73 13.50 6.73
CA VAL A 277 -0.83 13.56 5.57
C VAL A 277 0.56 13.91 6.07
N VAL A 278 1.57 13.17 5.63
CA VAL A 278 2.95 13.41 6.01
C VAL A 278 3.79 13.79 4.79
N GLU A 279 4.77 14.66 4.97
CA GLU A 279 5.83 14.88 4.01
C GLU A 279 7.05 14.05 4.38
N LEU A 280 7.44 13.16 3.47
CA LEU A 280 8.60 12.29 3.58
C LEU A 280 9.77 12.88 2.80
N ASP A 281 10.89 13.15 3.46
CA ASP A 281 12.16 13.45 2.79
C ASP A 281 12.66 12.19 2.08
N ARG A 282 12.64 12.18 0.75
CA ARG A 282 12.96 11.02 -0.05
C ARG A 282 14.44 10.57 0.03
N LYS A 283 15.34 11.45 0.46
CA LYS A 283 16.77 11.12 0.61
C LYS A 283 17.06 10.38 1.91
N THR A 284 16.29 10.67 2.95
CA THR A 284 16.53 10.16 4.32
C THR A 284 15.42 9.25 4.83
N GLY A 285 14.24 9.28 4.23
CA GLY A 285 13.03 8.60 4.71
C GLY A 285 12.42 9.23 5.97
N LYS A 286 12.88 10.42 6.37
CA LYS A 286 12.34 11.09 7.56
C LYS A 286 11.06 11.84 7.24
N ILE A 287 10.09 11.77 8.14
CA ILE A 287 8.93 12.66 8.11
C ILE A 287 9.41 14.06 8.53
N VAL A 288 9.27 15.02 7.64
CA VAL A 288 9.70 16.42 7.85
C VAL A 288 8.53 17.37 8.11
N LYS A 289 7.30 16.95 7.75
CA LYS A 289 6.08 17.71 7.99
C LYS A 289 4.89 16.77 8.19
N THR A 290 3.94 17.20 9.00
CA THR A 290 2.71 16.44 9.26
C THR A 290 1.52 17.37 9.25
N PHE A 291 0.45 16.96 8.59
CA PHE A 291 -0.86 17.62 8.59
C PHE A 291 -1.83 16.67 9.28
N ASP A 292 -2.24 17.01 10.48
CA ASP A 292 -3.29 16.31 11.24
C ASP A 292 -4.61 17.02 10.96
N LEU A 293 -5.52 16.35 10.25
CA LEU A 293 -6.79 16.93 9.80
C LEU A 293 -7.72 17.29 10.96
N LYS A 294 -7.56 16.67 12.12
CA LYS A 294 -8.30 17.02 13.35
C LYS A 294 -7.98 18.43 13.88
N ASN A 295 -6.83 18.98 13.51
CA ASN A 295 -6.47 20.37 13.82
C ASN A 295 -7.00 21.37 12.80
N ILE A 296 -7.61 20.91 11.70
CA ILE A 296 -8.07 21.72 10.57
C ILE A 296 -9.59 21.72 10.50
N LEU A 297 -10.21 20.56 10.73
CA LEU A 297 -11.65 20.32 10.64
C LEU A 297 -12.22 19.78 11.96
N ASN A 298 -13.49 20.03 12.17
CA ASN A 298 -14.24 19.36 13.22
C ASN A 298 -14.70 17.98 12.73
N MET A 299 -14.29 16.93 13.42
CA MET A 299 -14.62 15.54 13.08
C MET A 299 -16.14 15.26 13.00
N ASN A 300 -16.97 16.07 13.68
CA ASN A 300 -18.41 15.89 13.74
C ASN A 300 -19.18 16.66 12.67
N ASP A 301 -18.51 17.47 11.86
CA ASP A 301 -19.13 18.23 10.79
C ASP A 301 -19.21 17.45 9.48
N GLY A 302 -20.15 17.79 8.64
CA GLY A 302 -20.28 17.26 7.29
C GLY A 302 -20.59 15.76 7.18
N LYS A 303 -21.11 15.14 8.22
CA LYS A 303 -21.38 13.69 8.25
C LYS A 303 -22.27 13.25 7.08
N SER A 304 -21.81 12.20 6.40
CA SER A 304 -22.60 11.43 5.43
C SER A 304 -23.13 10.12 6.06
N GLU A 305 -23.85 9.29 5.31
CA GLU A 305 -24.23 7.93 5.76
C GLU A 305 -23.00 7.03 5.99
N ASN A 306 -21.92 7.27 5.24
CA ASN A 306 -20.67 6.50 5.35
C ASN A 306 -19.80 6.93 6.54
N TRP A 307 -20.14 8.03 7.20
CA TRP A 307 -19.37 8.56 8.32
C TRP A 307 -19.37 7.59 9.51
N ILE A 308 -18.17 7.31 10.01
CA ILE A 308 -17.95 6.56 11.25
C ILE A 308 -16.91 7.27 12.09
N GLU A 309 -17.03 7.23 13.41
CA GLU A 309 -16.22 8.04 14.32
C GLU A 309 -14.72 7.80 14.19
N TYR A 310 -14.29 6.54 14.02
CA TYR A 310 -12.87 6.20 13.93
C TYR A 310 -12.28 6.47 12.55
N ASP A 311 -13.09 6.52 11.47
CA ASP A 311 -12.71 6.82 10.10
C ASP A 311 -13.59 7.96 9.55
N TRP A 312 -13.48 9.10 10.21
CA TRP A 312 -14.40 10.22 10.04
C TRP A 312 -14.20 11.00 8.74
N PHE A 313 -12.98 11.11 8.26
CA PHE A 313 -12.63 11.83 7.03
C PHE A 313 -12.48 10.88 5.84
N HIS A 314 -11.75 9.78 6.02
CA HIS A 314 -11.43 8.81 4.98
C HIS A 314 -10.71 9.45 3.80
N ASN A 315 -9.47 9.92 4.04
CA ASN A 315 -8.67 10.60 3.02
C ASN A 315 -8.20 9.62 1.95
N ASN A 316 -8.73 9.75 0.73
CA ASN A 316 -8.43 8.84 -0.38
C ASN A 316 -7.67 9.48 -1.55
N SER A 317 -7.30 10.76 -1.47
CA SER A 317 -6.38 11.37 -2.43
C SER A 317 -5.57 12.50 -1.82
N VAL A 318 -4.35 12.69 -2.35
CA VAL A 318 -3.40 13.73 -1.95
C VAL A 318 -2.84 14.38 -3.22
N TRP A 319 -3.15 15.64 -3.45
CA TRP A 319 -2.65 16.39 -4.60
C TRP A 319 -2.02 17.70 -4.19
N TYR A 320 -0.82 18.01 -4.69
CA TYR A 320 -0.16 19.30 -4.46
C TYR A 320 -0.22 20.15 -5.70
N ASP A 321 -0.72 21.37 -5.55
CA ASP A 321 -0.70 22.40 -6.59
C ASP A 321 0.42 23.42 -6.34
N ALA A 322 1.42 23.40 -7.21
CA ALA A 322 2.56 24.32 -7.12
C ALA A 322 2.21 25.77 -7.42
N LYS A 323 1.11 26.04 -8.16
CA LYS A 323 0.69 27.42 -8.49
C LYS A 323 0.15 28.15 -7.27
N THR A 324 -0.54 27.42 -6.39
CA THR A 324 -1.19 27.99 -5.20
C THR A 324 -0.47 27.63 -3.90
N ASP A 325 0.59 26.82 -3.95
CA ASP A 325 1.29 26.26 -2.79
C ASP A 325 0.31 25.61 -1.79
N SER A 326 -0.53 24.72 -2.31
CA SER A 326 -1.60 24.12 -1.54
C SER A 326 -1.75 22.62 -1.77
N ILE A 327 -2.40 21.94 -0.81
CA ILE A 327 -2.71 20.52 -0.87
C ILE A 327 -4.22 20.34 -0.97
N THR A 328 -4.66 19.57 -1.95
CA THR A 328 -6.06 19.17 -2.13
C THR A 328 -6.22 17.73 -1.63
N LEU A 329 -7.22 17.49 -0.80
CA LEU A 329 -7.51 16.22 -0.13
C LEU A 329 -8.97 15.84 -0.33
N SER A 330 -9.27 14.56 -0.51
CA SER A 330 -10.62 14.05 -0.69
C SER A 330 -11.10 13.28 0.54
N GLY A 331 -12.06 13.86 1.27
CA GLY A 331 -12.72 13.28 2.43
C GLY A 331 -14.01 12.57 2.05
N ARG A 332 -13.92 11.26 1.80
CA ARG A 332 -15.05 10.44 1.34
C ARG A 332 -16.24 10.47 2.30
N HIS A 333 -15.98 10.36 3.61
CA HIS A 333 -17.04 10.23 4.61
C HIS A 333 -17.71 11.56 4.99
N GLN A 334 -17.17 12.68 4.52
CA GLN A 334 -17.77 13.99 4.62
C GLN A 334 -18.32 14.52 3.30
N ASP A 335 -18.23 13.73 2.20
CA ASP A 335 -18.58 14.15 0.83
C ASP A 335 -17.93 15.50 0.49
N ALA A 336 -16.67 15.68 0.86
CA ALA A 336 -15.99 16.96 0.76
C ALA A 336 -14.58 16.79 0.18
N VAL A 337 -14.24 17.67 -0.77
CA VAL A 337 -12.85 17.92 -1.19
C VAL A 337 -12.40 19.20 -0.51
N ILE A 338 -11.30 19.12 0.23
CA ILE A 338 -10.74 20.28 0.93
C ILE A 338 -9.41 20.69 0.32
N ASN A 339 -9.08 21.96 0.44
CA ASN A 339 -7.77 22.46 0.10
C ASN A 339 -7.17 23.22 1.28
N ILE A 340 -5.92 22.92 1.57
CA ILE A 340 -5.16 23.51 2.68
C ILE A 340 -3.87 24.15 2.18
N SER A 341 -3.43 25.21 2.82
CA SER A 341 -2.11 25.81 2.55
C SER A 341 -1.00 24.82 2.90
N TYR A 342 -0.14 24.47 1.97
CA TYR A 342 1.03 23.63 2.24
C TYR A 342 1.96 24.26 3.30
N LYS A 343 2.12 25.59 3.28
CA LYS A 343 2.98 26.31 4.24
C LYS A 343 2.44 26.27 5.66
N THR A 344 1.14 26.49 5.86
CA THR A 344 0.55 26.76 7.18
C THR A 344 -0.41 25.68 7.68
N GLY A 345 -0.86 24.77 6.83
CA GLY A 345 -1.91 23.78 7.13
C GLY A 345 -3.31 24.39 7.27
N LYS A 346 -3.49 25.70 7.04
CA LYS A 346 -4.81 26.33 7.17
C LYS A 346 -5.71 25.97 6.01
N LEU A 347 -6.99 25.78 6.32
CA LEU A 347 -8.05 25.55 5.34
C LEU A 347 -8.20 26.77 4.41
N ASN A 348 -8.19 26.52 3.11
CA ASN A 348 -8.42 27.51 2.08
C ASN A 348 -9.87 27.49 1.59
N TRP A 349 -10.39 26.31 1.22
CA TRP A 349 -11.74 26.12 0.72
C TRP A 349 -12.22 24.66 0.85
N ILE A 350 -13.54 24.47 0.71
CA ILE A 350 -14.23 23.17 0.70
C ILE A 350 -15.16 23.12 -0.54
N ILE A 351 -15.08 22.01 -1.30
CA ILE A 351 -16.05 21.66 -2.35
C ILE A 351 -16.94 20.54 -1.83
N GLY A 352 -18.26 20.73 -1.85
CA GLY A 352 -19.26 19.76 -1.45
C GLY A 352 -20.53 20.45 -0.94
N ASP A 353 -21.55 19.64 -0.65
CA ASP A 353 -22.76 20.13 -0.02
C ASP A 353 -22.48 20.59 1.42
N SER A 354 -22.82 21.84 1.72
CA SER A 354 -22.57 22.46 3.03
C SER A 354 -23.55 22.03 4.13
N THR A 355 -24.53 21.16 3.81
CA THR A 355 -25.46 20.61 4.79
C THR A 355 -24.69 19.81 5.85
N SER A 356 -25.08 19.93 7.11
CA SER A 356 -24.44 19.33 8.27
C SER A 356 -23.05 19.87 8.63
N TRP A 357 -22.65 21.01 8.04
CA TRP A 357 -21.45 21.73 8.46
C TRP A 357 -21.81 22.92 9.36
N SER A 358 -21.03 23.11 10.43
CA SER A 358 -21.22 24.21 11.37
C SER A 358 -21.00 25.58 10.72
N LYS A 359 -21.55 26.62 11.36
CA LYS A 359 -21.53 27.98 10.83
C LYS A 359 -20.12 28.51 10.56
N GLU A 360 -19.12 28.08 11.31
CA GLU A 360 -17.74 28.52 11.16
C GLU A 360 -17.11 28.10 9.83
N TYR A 361 -17.54 26.96 9.25
CA TYR A 361 -17.03 26.45 7.98
C TYR A 361 -17.78 26.97 6.76
N GLN A 362 -19.00 27.53 6.89
CA GLN A 362 -19.82 27.99 5.76
C GLN A 362 -19.08 28.97 4.83
N LYS A 363 -18.19 29.78 5.35
CA LYS A 363 -17.39 30.76 4.58
C LYS A 363 -16.36 30.13 3.63
N TYR A 364 -16.05 28.83 3.79
CA TYR A 364 -15.10 28.09 2.97
C TYR A 364 -15.77 27.35 1.81
N PHE A 365 -17.10 27.29 1.78
CA PHE A 365 -17.86 26.66 0.72
C PHE A 365 -18.08 27.59 -0.45
N PHE A 366 -18.06 27.00 -1.64
CA PHE A 366 -18.38 27.70 -2.86
C PHE A 366 -19.89 27.78 -3.09
N LYS A 367 -20.33 28.85 -3.75
CA LYS A 367 -21.69 29.01 -4.24
C LYS A 367 -21.76 28.51 -5.68
N PRO A 368 -22.61 27.52 -5.99
CA PRO A 368 -22.80 27.06 -7.36
C PRO A 368 -23.31 28.16 -8.29
N ILE A 369 -22.75 28.19 -9.51
CA ILE A 369 -23.21 29.06 -10.60
C ILE A 369 -23.37 28.27 -11.90
N GLY A 370 -24.20 28.74 -12.80
CA GLY A 370 -24.53 28.10 -14.08
C GLY A 370 -25.65 27.04 -13.92
N ASP A 371 -26.11 26.60 -15.09
CA ASP A 371 -27.17 25.58 -15.17
C ASP A 371 -26.57 24.16 -15.05
N ASN A 372 -27.36 23.20 -14.56
CA ASN A 372 -26.97 21.77 -14.46
C ASN A 372 -25.81 21.45 -13.49
N PHE A 373 -25.61 22.27 -12.45
CA PHE A 373 -24.62 21.99 -11.42
C PHE A 373 -25.09 20.88 -10.49
N GLU A 374 -24.22 19.90 -10.21
CA GLU A 374 -24.43 18.86 -9.21
C GLU A 374 -23.19 18.69 -8.33
N TRP A 375 -23.36 18.48 -7.02
CA TRP A 375 -22.29 18.13 -6.11
C TRP A 375 -21.82 16.69 -6.33
N GLN A 376 -20.55 16.42 -5.96
CA GLN A 376 -20.00 15.08 -5.86
C GLN A 376 -20.39 14.43 -4.53
N TRP A 377 -20.42 13.09 -4.51
CA TRP A 377 -20.80 12.29 -3.34
C TRP A 377 -19.89 11.09 -3.17
N SER A 378 -19.33 10.90 -1.96
CA SER A 378 -18.40 9.81 -1.61
C SER A 378 -17.20 9.68 -2.54
N GLN A 379 -16.74 10.81 -3.06
CA GLN A 379 -15.78 10.95 -4.15
C GLN A 379 -14.41 10.35 -3.86
N HIS A 380 -13.68 10.08 -4.96
CA HIS A 380 -12.29 9.63 -4.95
C HIS A 380 -11.45 10.45 -5.94
N ALA A 381 -10.11 10.30 -5.84
CA ALA A 381 -9.15 10.77 -6.84
C ALA A 381 -9.25 12.26 -7.21
N ALA A 382 -9.37 13.13 -6.21
CA ALA A 382 -9.42 14.58 -6.46
C ALA A 382 -8.03 15.11 -6.84
N MET A 383 -7.94 15.76 -8.02
CA MET A 383 -6.73 16.40 -8.54
C MET A 383 -7.00 17.82 -9.05
N ILE A 384 -5.94 18.60 -9.25
CA ILE A 384 -5.99 19.89 -9.92
C ILE A 384 -5.35 19.76 -11.30
N THR A 385 -6.10 20.04 -12.36
CA THR A 385 -5.58 19.99 -13.73
C THR A 385 -4.60 21.15 -14.00
N PRO A 386 -3.77 21.07 -15.05
CA PRO A 386 -2.88 22.15 -15.44
C PRO A 386 -3.61 23.49 -15.72
N GLU A 387 -4.89 23.45 -16.15
CA GLU A 387 -5.74 24.63 -16.35
C GLU A 387 -6.25 25.20 -15.02
N GLY A 388 -6.21 24.44 -13.93
CA GLY A 388 -6.67 24.82 -12.60
C GLY A 388 -8.08 24.34 -12.26
N TYR A 389 -8.65 23.43 -13.03
CA TYR A 389 -9.90 22.76 -12.70
C TYR A 389 -9.70 21.72 -11.61
N VAL A 390 -10.70 21.52 -10.75
CA VAL A 390 -10.73 20.40 -9.79
C VAL A 390 -11.40 19.22 -10.48
N PHE A 391 -10.63 18.17 -10.79
CA PHE A 391 -11.11 16.94 -11.41
C PHE A 391 -11.28 15.85 -10.37
N ILE A 392 -12.42 15.16 -10.36
CA ILE A 392 -12.84 14.24 -9.28
C ILE A 392 -13.57 13.08 -9.90
N PHE A 393 -13.39 11.87 -9.36
CA PHE A 393 -14.34 10.80 -9.56
C PHE A 393 -15.48 10.93 -8.53
N ASP A 394 -16.67 11.33 -8.99
CA ASP A 394 -17.91 11.38 -8.21
C ASP A 394 -18.53 9.99 -8.16
N ASN A 395 -18.41 9.30 -7.03
CA ASN A 395 -19.00 7.97 -6.87
C ASN A 395 -20.53 7.99 -6.90
N GLY A 396 -21.16 9.13 -6.58
CA GLY A 396 -22.61 9.28 -6.63
C GLY A 396 -23.38 8.46 -5.58
N ASN A 397 -22.71 8.09 -4.47
CA ASN A 397 -23.33 7.28 -3.42
C ASN A 397 -24.38 8.09 -2.67
N ASN A 398 -25.62 7.58 -2.60
CA ASN A 398 -26.79 8.17 -1.96
C ASN A 398 -27.22 9.58 -2.46
N LYS A 399 -26.34 10.37 -3.04
CA LYS A 399 -26.54 11.72 -3.59
C LYS A 399 -27.25 12.71 -2.66
N SER A 400 -27.17 12.53 -1.37
CA SER A 400 -27.72 13.41 -0.35
C SER A 400 -27.12 13.09 1.02
N LYS A 401 -27.07 14.08 1.92
CA LYS A 401 -26.82 13.89 3.37
C LYS A 401 -28.09 13.64 4.16
N ILE A 402 -29.25 13.81 3.54
CA ILE A 402 -30.57 13.62 4.15
C ILE A 402 -31.13 12.29 3.68
N LYS A 403 -31.36 11.36 4.60
CA LYS A 403 -31.72 9.97 4.31
C LYS A 403 -32.99 9.82 3.47
N GLU A 404 -33.96 10.68 3.69
CA GLU A 404 -35.25 10.71 2.96
C GLU A 404 -35.04 11.02 1.45
N ASN A 405 -33.91 11.64 1.11
CA ASN A 405 -33.58 12.04 -0.27
C ASN A 405 -32.56 11.08 -0.93
N TYR A 406 -32.23 9.96 -0.30
CA TYR A 406 -31.24 9.02 -0.85
C TYR A 406 -31.70 8.43 -2.18
N VAL A 407 -30.78 8.43 -3.14
CA VAL A 407 -30.98 7.81 -4.44
C VAL A 407 -30.52 6.36 -4.38
N SER A 408 -31.39 5.43 -4.78
CA SER A 408 -31.06 4.00 -4.84
C SER A 408 -30.01 3.72 -5.93
N ALA A 409 -29.20 2.67 -5.73
CA ALA A 409 -28.10 2.32 -6.62
C ALA A 409 -28.52 2.10 -8.08
N ASP A 410 -29.70 1.50 -8.30
CA ASP A 410 -30.28 1.27 -9.63
C ASP A 410 -30.66 2.55 -10.38
N LYS A 411 -30.80 3.67 -9.66
CA LYS A 411 -31.11 5.01 -10.20
C LYS A 411 -29.93 5.98 -10.12
N SER A 412 -28.85 5.58 -9.46
CA SER A 412 -27.65 6.38 -9.32
C SER A 412 -26.69 6.22 -10.51
N TYR A 413 -25.67 7.03 -10.54
CA TYR A 413 -24.58 6.97 -11.51
C TYR A 413 -23.30 7.51 -10.87
N SER A 414 -22.15 7.06 -11.40
CA SER A 414 -20.84 7.66 -11.12
C SER A 414 -20.34 8.39 -12.33
N ARG A 415 -19.43 9.35 -12.12
CA ARG A 415 -18.87 10.17 -13.21
C ARG A 415 -17.51 10.74 -12.86
N GLY A 416 -16.68 10.98 -13.87
CA GLY A 416 -15.61 11.97 -13.81
C GLY A 416 -16.23 13.34 -13.97
N VAL A 417 -15.96 14.28 -13.05
CA VAL A 417 -16.52 15.65 -13.09
C VAL A 417 -15.42 16.69 -12.85
N MET A 418 -15.43 17.77 -13.62
CA MET A 418 -14.53 18.91 -13.40
C MET A 418 -15.30 20.15 -12.97
N TYR A 419 -14.71 20.83 -11.99
CA TYR A 419 -15.20 22.09 -11.49
C TYR A 419 -14.18 23.21 -11.71
N GLU A 420 -14.65 24.32 -12.26
CA GLU A 420 -13.97 25.62 -12.26
C GLU A 420 -14.32 26.35 -10.98
N ILE A 421 -13.31 26.80 -10.22
CA ILE A 421 -13.49 27.51 -8.95
C ILE A 421 -12.95 28.93 -9.03
N ASP A 422 -13.71 29.88 -8.49
CA ASP A 422 -13.27 31.24 -8.24
C ASP A 422 -13.12 31.45 -6.73
N THR A 423 -11.89 31.36 -6.24
CA THR A 423 -11.58 31.50 -4.81
C THR A 423 -11.74 32.92 -4.28
N LYS A 424 -11.79 33.94 -5.16
CA LYS A 424 -12.02 35.35 -4.79
C LYS A 424 -13.49 35.62 -4.50
N ASN A 425 -14.37 35.11 -5.35
CA ASN A 425 -15.82 35.29 -5.25
C ASN A 425 -16.50 34.10 -4.55
N MET A 426 -15.76 33.05 -4.23
CA MET A 426 -16.26 31.79 -3.67
C MET A 426 -17.41 31.23 -4.53
N THR A 427 -17.18 31.09 -5.83
CA THR A 427 -18.14 30.49 -6.77
C THR A 427 -17.53 29.28 -7.47
N ILE A 428 -18.40 28.32 -7.82
CA ILE A 428 -18.04 27.06 -8.46
C ILE A 428 -18.97 26.79 -9.64
N LYS A 429 -18.39 26.32 -10.75
CA LYS A 429 -19.11 25.97 -11.97
C LYS A 429 -18.68 24.58 -12.42
N GLN A 430 -19.66 23.74 -12.77
CA GLN A 430 -19.37 22.44 -13.41
C GLN A 430 -19.06 22.70 -14.90
N VAL A 431 -17.89 22.25 -15.36
CA VAL A 431 -17.40 22.51 -16.75
C VAL A 431 -17.29 21.26 -17.60
N TYR A 432 -17.22 20.09 -16.97
CA TYR A 432 -17.13 18.80 -17.65
C TYR A 432 -17.78 17.70 -16.82
N GLU A 433 -18.38 16.71 -17.48
CA GLU A 433 -18.74 15.42 -16.89
C GLU A 433 -18.73 14.32 -17.94
N TYR A 434 -18.38 13.12 -17.50
CA TYR A 434 -18.52 11.87 -18.25
C TYR A 434 -18.93 10.74 -17.31
N GLY A 435 -19.92 9.92 -17.70
CA GLY A 435 -20.38 8.73 -16.95
C GLY A 435 -21.85 8.82 -16.54
N LYS A 436 -22.42 10.01 -16.41
CA LYS A 436 -23.83 10.21 -16.07
C LYS A 436 -24.77 9.54 -17.07
N GLU A 437 -24.47 9.65 -18.34
CA GLU A 437 -25.23 9.07 -19.46
C GLU A 437 -25.19 7.52 -19.47
N ARG A 438 -24.24 6.93 -18.74
CA ARG A 438 -24.11 5.48 -18.60
C ARG A 438 -25.01 4.90 -17.50
N GLY A 439 -25.54 5.76 -16.63
CA GLY A 439 -26.45 5.41 -15.56
C GLY A 439 -25.87 4.41 -14.57
N SER A 440 -26.72 3.57 -14.02
CA SER A 440 -26.34 2.62 -12.95
C SER A 440 -25.38 1.51 -13.42
N LYS A 441 -25.21 1.28 -14.69
CA LYS A 441 -24.23 0.30 -15.22
C LYS A 441 -22.78 0.74 -15.03
N PHE A 442 -22.55 2.03 -14.85
CA PHE A 442 -21.25 2.62 -14.56
C PHE A 442 -21.13 3.07 -13.08
N TYR A 443 -22.13 2.73 -12.27
CA TYR A 443 -22.19 3.14 -10.87
C TYR A 443 -21.23 2.35 -10.00
N SER A 444 -20.34 3.05 -9.35
CA SER A 444 -19.33 2.54 -8.41
C SER A 444 -19.46 3.26 -7.08
N PRO A 445 -20.02 2.64 -6.03
CA PRO A 445 -20.25 3.30 -4.74
C PRO A 445 -18.98 3.57 -3.93
N TYR A 446 -17.82 3.10 -4.37
CA TYR A 446 -16.54 3.22 -3.67
C TYR A 446 -15.37 3.10 -4.65
N ILE A 447 -14.12 3.34 -4.18
CA ILE A 447 -12.90 3.31 -4.99
C ILE A 447 -13.05 4.12 -6.30
N SER A 448 -12.28 3.79 -7.35
CA SER A 448 -12.37 4.45 -8.68
C SER A 448 -11.41 5.61 -8.85
N ASP A 449 -11.27 6.06 -10.10
CA ASP A 449 -10.22 6.99 -10.46
C ASP A 449 -10.60 7.92 -11.61
N VAL A 450 -9.92 9.05 -11.68
CA VAL A 450 -9.82 9.91 -12.85
C VAL A 450 -8.37 10.28 -13.08
N ASP A 451 -7.94 10.28 -14.34
CA ASP A 451 -6.61 10.73 -14.73
C ASP A 451 -6.67 11.74 -15.87
N TYR A 452 -5.81 12.77 -15.78
CA TYR A 452 -5.68 13.80 -16.78
C TYR A 452 -4.47 13.50 -17.67
N ILE A 453 -4.71 13.17 -18.94
CA ILE A 453 -3.65 12.89 -19.90
C ILE A 453 -3.21 14.19 -20.57
N ASP A 454 -4.16 14.95 -21.14
CA ASP A 454 -3.94 16.22 -21.81
C ASP A 454 -5.27 16.99 -21.87
N SER A 455 -5.26 18.22 -22.43
CA SER A 455 -6.47 19.00 -22.65
C SER A 455 -7.51 18.21 -23.45
N ASN A 456 -8.72 18.09 -22.90
CA ASN A 456 -9.82 17.27 -23.42
C ASN A 456 -9.52 15.78 -23.57
N HIS A 457 -8.50 15.25 -22.84
CA HIS A 457 -8.09 13.87 -22.89
C HIS A 457 -7.95 13.30 -21.48
N TYR A 458 -8.82 12.37 -21.10
CA TYR A 458 -8.98 11.91 -19.73
C TYR A 458 -9.18 10.40 -19.66
N ILE A 459 -8.82 9.81 -18.52
CA ILE A 459 -9.30 8.49 -18.11
C ILE A 459 -10.37 8.68 -17.05
N VAL A 460 -11.45 7.89 -17.14
CA VAL A 460 -12.47 7.76 -16.11
C VAL A 460 -12.63 6.27 -15.82
N HIS A 461 -12.26 5.86 -14.61
CA HIS A 461 -12.25 4.47 -14.18
C HIS A 461 -13.32 4.22 -13.11
N SER A 462 -14.39 3.56 -13.47
CA SER A 462 -15.39 3.05 -12.54
C SER A 462 -14.92 1.70 -11.96
N GLY A 463 -14.16 1.76 -10.87
CA GLY A 463 -13.39 0.62 -10.33
C GLY A 463 -14.20 -0.35 -9.48
N GLY A 464 -15.27 0.11 -8.84
CA GLY A 464 -16.00 -0.61 -7.81
C GLY A 464 -17.46 -0.92 -8.14
N ILE A 465 -17.78 -1.34 -9.34
CA ILE A 465 -19.16 -1.73 -9.73
C ILE A 465 -19.52 -3.03 -9.02
N VAL A 466 -20.62 -3.02 -8.26
CA VAL A 466 -21.10 -4.16 -7.45
C VAL A 466 -22.58 -4.43 -7.77
N GLU A 467 -22.87 -5.64 -8.22
CA GLU A 467 -24.24 -6.15 -8.38
C GLU A 467 -24.47 -7.26 -7.36
N VAL A 468 -25.63 -7.25 -6.70
CA VAL A 468 -26.08 -8.31 -5.80
C VAL A 468 -27.39 -8.85 -6.33
N ASP A 469 -27.45 -10.14 -6.67
CA ASP A 469 -28.60 -10.80 -7.27
C ASP A 469 -29.12 -10.07 -8.53
N GLY A 470 -28.18 -9.48 -9.32
CA GLY A 470 -28.47 -8.75 -10.55
C GLY A 470 -28.93 -7.30 -10.38
N ILE A 471 -28.89 -6.75 -9.16
CA ILE A 471 -29.25 -5.36 -8.85
C ILE A 471 -28.00 -4.61 -8.36
N GLN A 472 -27.82 -3.35 -8.80
CA GLN A 472 -26.73 -2.49 -8.36
C GLN A 472 -26.77 -2.25 -6.83
N SER A 473 -25.61 -2.25 -6.20
CA SER A 473 -25.46 -2.11 -4.74
C SER A 473 -24.86 -0.75 -4.37
N ASN A 474 -25.40 -0.12 -3.31
CA ASN A 474 -24.79 1.03 -2.64
C ASN A 474 -23.65 0.63 -1.69
N LYS A 475 -23.41 -0.67 -1.49
CA LYS A 475 -22.40 -1.19 -0.58
C LYS A 475 -21.20 -1.73 -1.34
N PRO A 476 -19.98 -1.51 -0.81
CA PRO A 476 -18.79 -2.23 -1.26
C PRO A 476 -18.97 -3.75 -1.21
N ALA A 477 -18.26 -4.49 -2.05
CA ALA A 477 -18.38 -5.94 -2.17
C ALA A 477 -18.22 -6.69 -0.83
N GLY A 478 -17.28 -6.27 0.03
CA GLY A 478 -17.05 -6.87 1.34
C GLY A 478 -18.19 -6.70 2.36
N LEU A 479 -19.15 -5.83 2.07
CA LEU A 479 -20.33 -5.57 2.92
C LEU A 479 -21.64 -6.12 2.33
N THR A 480 -21.55 -6.85 1.22
CA THR A 480 -22.71 -7.46 0.55
C THR A 480 -22.93 -8.89 1.03
N SER A 481 -24.17 -9.36 0.86
CA SER A 481 -24.56 -10.76 1.04
C SER A 481 -25.45 -11.17 -0.13
N GLY A 482 -25.29 -12.38 -0.64
CA GLY A 482 -26.00 -12.86 -1.83
C GLY A 482 -25.03 -13.19 -2.97
N ASN A 483 -25.58 -13.38 -4.18
CA ASN A 483 -24.79 -13.63 -5.38
C ASN A 483 -24.19 -12.30 -5.87
N THR A 484 -22.95 -12.01 -5.43
CA THR A 484 -22.25 -10.78 -5.75
C THR A 484 -21.43 -10.91 -7.02
N LYS A 485 -21.67 -10.03 -7.99
CA LYS A 485 -20.87 -9.87 -9.20
C LYS A 485 -20.12 -8.56 -9.15
N LEU A 486 -18.81 -8.63 -9.42
CA LEU A 486 -17.91 -7.49 -9.43
C LEU A 486 -17.51 -7.15 -10.87
N THR A 487 -17.41 -5.87 -11.15
CA THR A 487 -16.94 -5.36 -12.44
C THR A 487 -16.16 -4.08 -12.24
N SER A 488 -15.19 -3.82 -13.10
CA SER A 488 -14.63 -2.48 -13.29
C SER A 488 -14.65 -2.13 -14.77
N ASP A 489 -14.83 -0.85 -15.04
CA ASP A 489 -14.95 -0.31 -16.41
C ASP A 489 -14.09 0.95 -16.53
N THR A 490 -13.08 0.86 -17.39
CA THR A 490 -12.13 1.94 -17.66
C THR A 490 -12.39 2.50 -19.04
N VAL A 491 -12.61 3.80 -19.11
CA VAL A 491 -12.76 4.50 -20.38
C VAL A 491 -11.70 5.58 -20.55
N GLU A 492 -11.17 5.70 -21.75
CA GLU A 492 -10.35 6.84 -22.19
C GLU A 492 -11.19 7.69 -23.11
N VAL A 493 -11.31 8.97 -22.75
CA VAL A 493 -12.16 9.96 -23.43
C VAL A 493 -11.30 11.04 -24.04
N LEU A 494 -11.39 11.22 -25.36
CA LEU A 494 -10.76 12.28 -26.12
C LEU A 494 -11.82 13.11 -26.83
N ASP A 495 -11.84 14.43 -26.65
CA ASP A 495 -12.81 15.34 -27.25
C ASP A 495 -14.27 14.87 -27.06
N ASN A 496 -14.62 14.47 -25.84
CA ASN A 496 -15.93 13.92 -25.45
C ASN A 496 -16.33 12.61 -26.16
N LYS A 497 -15.36 11.88 -26.74
CA LYS A 497 -15.60 10.59 -27.39
C LYS A 497 -14.78 9.52 -26.69
N VAL A 498 -15.40 8.38 -26.40
CA VAL A 498 -14.68 7.19 -25.90
C VAL A 498 -13.82 6.65 -27.03
N ILE A 499 -12.51 6.63 -26.84
CA ILE A 499 -11.54 6.07 -27.78
C ILE A 499 -11.01 4.71 -27.32
N PHE A 500 -11.17 4.40 -26.02
CA PHE A 500 -10.83 3.09 -25.44
C PHE A 500 -11.80 2.76 -24.30
N GLU A 501 -12.19 1.49 -24.20
CA GLU A 501 -12.96 0.96 -23.09
C GLU A 501 -12.50 -0.47 -22.77
N LEU A 502 -12.17 -0.74 -21.50
CA LEU A 502 -11.76 -2.05 -21.03
C LEU A 502 -12.58 -2.42 -19.79
N VAL A 503 -13.23 -3.60 -19.86
CA VAL A 503 -14.08 -4.11 -18.79
C VAL A 503 -13.47 -5.36 -18.17
N LEU A 504 -13.31 -5.37 -16.85
CA LEU A 504 -12.79 -6.51 -16.08
C LEU A 504 -13.87 -7.08 -15.16
N PRO A 505 -13.95 -8.43 -14.99
CA PRO A 505 -14.88 -9.08 -14.08
C PRO A 505 -14.38 -9.10 -12.62
N THR A 506 -13.83 -7.98 -12.17
CA THR A 506 -13.33 -7.75 -10.82
C THR A 506 -13.31 -6.26 -10.51
N ASN A 507 -13.23 -5.89 -9.24
CA ASN A 507 -12.98 -4.51 -8.87
C ASN A 507 -11.48 -4.18 -8.90
N ASN A 508 -11.15 -2.96 -9.31
CA ASN A 508 -9.80 -2.41 -9.31
C ASN A 508 -9.79 -1.03 -8.65
N TYR A 509 -8.70 -0.73 -7.92
CA TYR A 509 -8.64 0.49 -7.13
C TYR A 509 -8.34 1.71 -8.01
N ARG A 510 -7.24 1.66 -8.77
CA ARG A 510 -6.75 2.76 -9.61
C ARG A 510 -6.29 2.27 -10.97
N VAL A 511 -6.21 3.19 -11.91
CA VAL A 511 -5.68 3.00 -13.27
C VAL A 511 -4.80 4.18 -13.63
N GLU A 512 -3.58 3.90 -14.07
CA GLU A 512 -2.64 4.88 -14.60
C GLU A 512 -2.27 4.52 -16.05
N LYS A 513 -2.32 5.48 -16.97
CA LYS A 513 -1.84 5.29 -18.34
C LYS A 513 -0.39 5.74 -18.45
N MET A 514 0.52 4.82 -18.71
CA MET A 514 1.95 5.10 -18.74
C MET A 514 2.66 4.36 -19.87
N SER A 515 3.70 4.99 -20.42
CA SER A 515 4.61 4.33 -21.37
C SER A 515 5.35 3.17 -20.70
N LEU A 516 5.70 2.13 -21.46
CA LEU A 516 6.46 1.00 -20.94
C LEU A 516 7.89 1.40 -20.53
N TYR A 517 8.54 2.24 -21.33
CA TYR A 517 9.86 2.80 -21.04
C TYR A 517 9.75 4.31 -20.78
N SER A 518 10.43 4.80 -19.76
CA SER A 518 10.39 6.20 -19.33
C SER A 518 11.69 6.93 -19.51
N ASN A 519 12.80 6.20 -19.67
CA ASN A 519 14.14 6.74 -19.81
C ASN A 519 15.03 5.79 -20.62
N SER A 520 16.25 6.23 -20.93
CA SER A 520 17.29 5.48 -21.63
C SER A 520 18.29 4.81 -20.69
N ASP A 521 18.00 4.71 -19.41
CA ASP A 521 18.91 4.14 -18.42
C ASP A 521 18.90 2.61 -18.45
N GLU A 522 20.09 2.03 -18.49
CA GLU A 522 20.30 0.61 -18.25
C GLU A 522 20.17 0.29 -16.76
N LEU A 523 19.94 -1.00 -16.44
CA LEU A 523 19.92 -1.44 -15.06
C LEU A 523 21.27 -1.18 -14.39
N LYS A 524 21.25 -0.48 -13.24
CA LYS A 524 22.43 -0.27 -12.39
C LYS A 524 22.34 -1.18 -11.18
N ILE A 525 23.24 -2.15 -11.08
CA ILE A 525 23.34 -3.04 -9.92
C ILE A 525 23.88 -2.23 -8.74
N LYS A 526 22.97 -1.79 -7.86
CA LYS A 526 23.28 -1.07 -6.62
C LYS A 526 22.39 -1.61 -5.51
N SER A 527 22.94 -1.75 -4.31
CA SER A 527 22.15 -2.13 -3.14
C SER A 527 21.00 -1.18 -2.91
N ALA A 528 19.83 -1.73 -2.65
CA ALA A 528 18.67 -0.95 -2.24
C ALA A 528 18.94 -0.24 -0.90
N LYS A 529 18.40 0.96 -0.75
CA LYS A 529 18.46 1.70 0.50
C LYS A 529 17.20 1.45 1.32
N ARG A 530 17.38 1.21 2.60
CA ARG A 530 16.29 1.20 3.58
C ARG A 530 16.28 2.53 4.30
N LEU A 531 15.21 3.27 4.15
CA LEU A 531 15.07 4.65 4.61
C LEU A 531 13.86 4.77 5.52
N GLY A 532 13.91 5.72 6.45
CA GLY A 532 12.82 5.95 7.39
C GLY A 532 12.81 4.99 8.57
N SER A 533 11.66 4.86 9.20
CA SER A 533 11.47 4.03 10.40
C SER A 533 9.98 3.76 10.64
N LEU A 534 9.66 2.57 11.09
CA LEU A 534 8.31 2.22 11.57
C LEU A 534 8.03 2.79 12.98
N GLY A 535 9.06 3.36 13.63
CA GLY A 535 8.98 3.83 14.99
C GLY A 535 9.02 2.73 16.04
N LYS A 536 9.13 3.12 17.30
CA LYS A 536 9.05 2.18 18.43
C LYS A 536 7.61 1.74 18.64
N THR A 537 7.44 0.46 18.96
CA THR A 537 6.14 -0.04 19.40
C THR A 537 5.94 0.27 20.87
N ASP A 538 4.77 0.79 21.22
CA ASP A 538 4.46 1.20 22.59
C ASP A 538 4.40 0.02 23.55
N VAL A 539 5.07 0.19 24.67
CA VAL A 539 5.04 -0.71 25.81
C VAL A 539 3.94 -0.24 26.75
N THR A 540 2.90 -1.06 26.91
CA THR A 540 1.76 -0.72 27.77
C THR A 540 2.05 -0.90 29.25
N LYS A 541 2.99 -1.82 29.59
CA LYS A 541 3.39 -2.14 30.96
C LYS A 541 4.81 -2.70 30.97
N SER A 542 5.57 -2.37 32.01
CA SER A 542 6.85 -3.02 32.32
C SER A 542 6.86 -3.47 33.77
N GLU A 543 7.23 -4.72 34.01
CA GLU A 543 7.28 -5.29 35.37
C GLU A 543 8.29 -6.46 35.45
N ILE A 544 8.53 -6.94 36.68
CA ILE A 544 9.23 -8.20 36.91
C ILE A 544 8.22 -9.33 36.80
N LEU A 545 8.34 -10.17 35.76
CA LEU A 545 7.43 -11.30 35.57
C LEU A 545 7.72 -12.41 36.61
N SER A 546 6.69 -12.77 37.37
CA SER A 546 6.76 -13.97 38.22
C SER A 546 6.68 -15.22 37.34
N LEU A 547 7.80 -15.88 37.13
CA LEU A 547 7.86 -17.15 36.36
C LEU A 547 7.09 -18.30 37.00
N TYR A 548 6.75 -18.21 38.29
CA TYR A 548 5.97 -19.23 39.01
C TYR A 548 4.51 -19.29 38.53
N SER A 549 3.96 -18.21 38.00
CA SER A 549 2.58 -18.16 37.49
C SER A 549 2.47 -18.52 36.01
N VAL A 550 3.59 -18.74 35.32
CA VAL A 550 3.59 -18.99 33.86
C VAL A 550 3.13 -20.42 33.60
N LYS A 551 2.10 -20.55 32.78
CA LYS A 551 1.53 -21.84 32.34
C LYS A 551 2.29 -22.42 31.18
N LYS A 552 2.31 -23.77 31.10
CA LYS A 552 2.72 -24.50 29.91
C LYS A 552 1.62 -24.38 28.83
N GLN A 553 1.99 -24.69 27.58
CA GLN A 553 1.03 -24.74 26.46
C GLN A 553 0.07 -25.93 26.67
N ASP A 554 -1.11 -25.65 27.17
CA ASP A 554 -2.22 -26.58 27.33
C ASP A 554 -3.15 -26.60 26.12
N ASN A 555 -4.25 -27.32 26.18
CA ASN A 555 -5.24 -27.36 25.09
C ASN A 555 -5.95 -26.01 24.90
N GLU A 556 -6.05 -25.20 25.95
CA GLU A 556 -6.62 -23.85 25.86
C GLU A 556 -5.70 -22.93 25.05
N TYR A 557 -4.40 -22.94 25.35
CA TYR A 557 -3.41 -22.20 24.57
C TYR A 557 -3.40 -22.60 23.08
N LYS A 558 -3.48 -23.90 22.79
CA LYS A 558 -3.44 -24.39 21.39
C LYS A 558 -4.60 -23.90 20.53
N LYS A 559 -5.77 -23.62 21.11
CA LYS A 559 -6.93 -23.07 20.40
C LYS A 559 -6.65 -21.67 19.81
N HIS A 560 -5.74 -20.92 20.42
CA HIS A 560 -5.37 -19.58 19.97
C HIS A 560 -4.47 -19.57 18.72
N ASN A 561 -3.95 -20.74 18.29
CA ASN A 561 -3.13 -20.90 17.08
C ASN A 561 -2.03 -19.82 16.94
N ILE A 562 -1.26 -19.60 18.02
CA ILE A 562 -0.24 -18.53 18.06
C ILE A 562 0.87 -18.83 17.06
N LYS A 563 1.08 -17.89 16.14
CA LYS A 563 2.18 -17.90 15.16
C LYS A 563 3.11 -16.73 15.46
N LEU A 564 4.41 -16.98 15.40
CA LEU A 564 5.46 -16.00 15.62
C LEU A 564 6.37 -15.98 14.38
N VAL A 565 6.52 -14.81 13.75
CA VAL A 565 7.39 -14.61 12.59
C VAL A 565 8.33 -13.45 12.91
N LYS A 566 9.64 -13.66 12.83
CA LYS A 566 10.65 -12.59 12.88
C LYS A 566 10.92 -12.12 11.47
N GLU A 567 10.58 -10.89 11.20
CA GLU A 567 11.00 -10.15 10.02
C GLU A 567 12.27 -9.33 10.37
N GLU A 568 13.00 -8.83 9.42
CA GLU A 568 14.26 -8.14 9.68
C GLU A 568 14.11 -6.94 10.64
N ASP A 569 13.00 -6.21 10.56
CA ASP A 569 12.73 -4.98 11.31
C ASP A 569 11.67 -5.12 12.42
N ARG A 570 11.02 -6.31 12.58
CA ARG A 570 9.93 -6.51 13.55
C ARG A 570 9.65 -7.98 13.86
N LEU A 571 8.91 -8.19 14.95
CA LEU A 571 8.27 -9.47 15.28
C LEU A 571 6.77 -9.37 15.00
N SER A 572 6.23 -10.28 14.21
CA SER A 572 4.80 -10.46 13.99
C SER A 572 4.26 -11.57 14.89
N VAL A 573 3.21 -11.29 15.64
CA VAL A 573 2.53 -12.25 16.53
C VAL A 573 1.07 -12.35 16.10
N THR A 574 0.69 -13.46 15.49
CA THR A 574 -0.69 -13.71 15.05
C THR A 574 -1.34 -14.75 15.95
N GLY A 575 -2.61 -14.54 16.29
CA GLY A 575 -3.39 -15.48 17.07
C GLY A 575 -4.89 -15.33 16.86
N LYS A 576 -5.66 -16.33 17.34
CA LYS A 576 -7.13 -16.30 17.36
C LYS A 576 -7.63 -16.01 18.77
N PHE A 577 -8.44 -14.96 18.92
CA PHE A 577 -8.93 -14.52 20.22
C PHE A 577 -10.42 -14.20 20.16
N LYS A 578 -11.14 -14.46 21.27
CA LYS A 578 -12.53 -14.00 21.39
C LYS A 578 -12.57 -12.49 21.45
N ARG A 579 -13.61 -11.88 20.88
CA ARG A 579 -13.80 -10.43 20.91
C ARG A 579 -13.75 -9.88 22.32
N GLY A 580 -13.00 -8.79 22.49
CA GLY A 580 -12.82 -8.12 23.78
C GLY A 580 -11.88 -8.80 24.75
N SER A 581 -11.19 -9.90 24.38
CA SER A 581 -10.15 -10.52 25.21
C SER A 581 -9.00 -9.54 25.49
N ASP A 582 -8.49 -9.56 26.72
CA ASP A 582 -7.27 -8.83 27.08
C ASP A 582 -6.04 -9.66 26.74
N VAL A 583 -5.37 -9.30 25.65
CA VAL A 583 -4.24 -10.05 25.12
C VAL A 583 -2.99 -9.17 25.04
N ASN A 584 -1.87 -9.69 25.53
CA ASN A 584 -0.58 -9.02 25.47
C ASN A 584 0.53 -9.98 25.04
N VAL A 585 1.39 -9.54 24.15
CA VAL A 585 2.70 -10.15 23.90
C VAL A 585 3.66 -9.65 24.96
N ILE A 586 4.45 -10.53 25.56
CA ILE A 586 5.42 -10.18 26.59
C ILE A 586 6.82 -10.56 26.08
N LEU A 587 7.68 -9.56 25.96
CA LEU A 587 9.10 -9.74 25.69
C LEU A 587 9.87 -9.69 27.02
N TYR A 588 10.52 -10.82 27.35
CA TYR A 588 11.24 -10.99 28.62
C TYR A 588 12.74 -11.10 28.39
N LYS A 589 13.49 -10.22 29.07
CA LYS A 589 14.96 -10.23 29.05
C LYS A 589 15.48 -9.62 30.37
N ASN A 590 16.49 -10.25 30.98
CA ASN A 590 17.17 -9.74 32.19
C ASN A 590 16.19 -9.38 33.33
N LEU A 591 15.28 -10.30 33.66
CA LEU A 591 14.25 -10.15 34.71
C LEU A 591 13.19 -9.08 34.40
N LYS A 592 13.29 -8.35 33.30
CA LYS A 592 12.33 -7.31 32.88
C LYS A 592 11.39 -7.87 31.81
N SER A 593 10.12 -7.63 31.98
CA SER A 593 9.05 -7.94 31.03
C SER A 593 8.48 -6.66 30.47
N SER A 594 8.37 -6.59 29.14
CA SER A 594 7.68 -5.51 28.43
C SER A 594 6.43 -6.07 27.75
N TYR A 595 5.28 -5.45 28.01
CA TYR A 595 3.97 -5.88 27.53
C TYR A 595 3.56 -5.04 26.33
N TYR A 596 3.11 -5.71 25.28
CA TYR A 596 2.63 -5.11 24.04
C TYR A 596 1.20 -5.58 23.79
N LYS A 597 0.23 -4.69 23.94
CA LYS A 597 -1.18 -5.02 23.83
C LYS A 597 -1.53 -5.42 22.39
N ILE A 598 -2.28 -6.53 22.25
CA ILE A 598 -2.99 -6.88 21.03
C ILE A 598 -4.40 -6.33 21.14
N ASN A 599 -4.77 -5.44 20.24
CA ASN A 599 -6.12 -4.85 20.21
C ASN A 599 -7.10 -5.85 19.60
N VAL A 600 -7.85 -6.56 20.45
CA VAL A 600 -8.91 -7.47 20.04
C VAL A 600 -10.24 -6.71 20.15
N SER A 601 -10.76 -6.24 19.02
CA SER A 601 -11.98 -5.43 18.98
C SER A 601 -13.19 -6.14 19.61
N LYS A 602 -14.02 -5.38 20.31
CA LYS A 602 -15.33 -5.85 20.80
C LYS A 602 -16.38 -5.93 19.70
N HIS A 603 -16.24 -5.10 18.68
CA HIS A 603 -17.14 -5.03 17.54
C HIS A 603 -16.47 -5.50 16.26
N PRO A 604 -17.21 -6.04 15.29
CA PRO A 604 -16.67 -6.35 13.98
C PRO A 604 -15.97 -5.13 13.37
N TYR A 605 -14.83 -5.38 12.74
CA TYR A 605 -14.16 -4.36 11.94
C TYR A 605 -14.86 -4.27 10.59
N THR A 606 -15.22 -3.08 10.16
CA THR A 606 -15.77 -2.83 8.83
C THR A 606 -14.71 -2.11 8.00
N ALA A 607 -14.07 -2.81 7.06
CA ALA A 607 -13.31 -2.19 6.00
C ALA A 607 -14.29 -1.83 4.87
N LEU A 608 -14.55 -0.54 4.67
CA LEU A 608 -15.56 -0.08 3.72
C LEU A 608 -15.09 -0.17 2.27
N CYS A 609 -13.79 -0.09 2.03
CA CYS A 609 -13.23 0.13 0.70
C CYS A 609 -12.49 -1.05 0.08
N VAL A 610 -12.36 -2.20 0.76
CA VAL A 610 -11.58 -3.33 0.25
C VAL A 610 -12.33 -4.63 0.47
N ASP A 611 -12.50 -5.41 -0.59
CA ASP A 611 -13.11 -6.75 -0.57
C ASP A 611 -12.32 -7.79 0.23
N VAL A 612 -11.15 -7.41 0.74
CA VAL A 612 -10.14 -8.32 1.31
C VAL A 612 -10.44 -8.72 2.72
N PHE A 613 -11.26 -7.95 3.44
CA PHE A 613 -11.34 -8.07 4.89
C PHE A 613 -12.73 -8.47 5.37
N THR A 614 -13.06 -9.75 5.20
CA THR A 614 -13.99 -10.40 6.12
C THR A 614 -13.17 -10.92 7.31
N GLU A 615 -13.36 -10.33 8.51
CA GLU A 615 -12.87 -10.97 9.73
C GLU A 615 -13.47 -12.36 9.80
N GLU A 616 -12.67 -13.40 9.51
CA GLU A 616 -13.09 -14.78 9.72
C GLU A 616 -13.25 -15.02 11.22
N GLU A 617 -14.47 -14.87 11.71
CA GLU A 617 -14.84 -15.25 13.05
C GLU A 617 -15.30 -16.71 13.08
N ASN A 618 -14.71 -17.50 13.96
CA ASN A 618 -15.13 -18.87 14.22
C ASN A 618 -15.27 -19.09 15.73
N LYS A 619 -15.62 -20.30 16.16
CA LYS A 619 -15.78 -20.68 17.58
C LYS A 619 -14.58 -20.33 18.47
N ASN A 620 -13.39 -20.13 17.90
CA ASN A 620 -12.16 -19.76 18.62
C ASN A 620 -11.88 -18.25 18.60
N GLY A 621 -12.71 -17.46 17.92
CA GLY A 621 -12.63 -16.01 17.81
C GLY A 621 -12.09 -15.52 16.45
N ILE A 622 -11.65 -14.27 16.44
CA ILE A 622 -11.08 -13.57 15.28
C ILE A 622 -9.56 -13.72 15.22
N THR A 623 -9.00 -13.71 14.02
CA THR A 623 -7.54 -13.70 13.81
C THR A 623 -7.02 -12.27 13.91
N VAL A 624 -6.08 -12.02 14.81
CA VAL A 624 -5.46 -10.71 15.01
C VAL A 624 -3.94 -10.84 14.96
N THR A 625 -3.28 -9.85 14.36
CA THR A 625 -1.81 -9.76 14.31
C THR A 625 -1.33 -8.51 15.04
N LYS A 626 -0.32 -8.67 15.88
CA LYS A 626 0.45 -7.58 16.50
C LYS A 626 1.84 -7.54 15.89
N TYR A 627 2.25 -6.38 15.46
CA TYR A 627 3.61 -6.08 15.02
C TYR A 627 4.37 -5.38 16.14
N ILE A 628 5.57 -5.87 16.47
CA ILE A 628 6.49 -5.27 17.45
C ILE A 628 7.76 -4.91 16.69
N ASN A 629 7.95 -3.62 16.42
CA ASN A 629 9.08 -3.09 15.66
C ASN A 629 10.38 -3.26 16.44
N SER A 630 11.48 -3.51 15.73
CA SER A 630 12.81 -3.73 16.33
C SER A 630 13.41 -2.48 16.97
N GLU A 631 12.92 -1.28 16.59
CA GLU A 631 13.47 -0.02 17.07
C GLU A 631 13.40 0.10 18.61
N GLY A 632 14.56 0.32 19.25
CA GLY A 632 14.70 0.38 20.70
C GLY A 632 14.81 -0.98 21.38
N LEU A 633 14.79 -2.08 20.63
CA LEU A 633 15.05 -3.45 21.11
C LEU A 633 16.42 -3.93 20.65
N SER A 634 17.08 -4.77 21.45
CA SER A 634 18.37 -5.36 21.10
C SER A 634 18.60 -6.67 21.84
N GLY A 635 19.26 -7.64 21.19
CA GLY A 635 19.60 -8.95 21.73
C GLY A 635 18.40 -9.87 21.90
N THR A 636 18.56 -10.97 22.62
CA THR A 636 17.60 -12.08 22.66
C THR A 636 16.56 -11.92 23.76
N TYR A 637 15.28 -12.07 23.41
CA TYR A 637 14.13 -12.04 24.32
C TYR A 637 13.40 -13.39 24.29
N SER A 638 12.98 -13.88 25.45
CA SER A 638 11.97 -14.96 25.52
C SER A 638 10.58 -14.37 25.30
N VAL A 639 9.75 -15.06 24.50
CA VAL A 639 8.41 -14.58 24.15
C VAL A 639 7.36 -15.31 24.98
N TYR A 640 6.51 -14.53 25.66
CA TYR A 640 5.33 -15.02 26.37
C TYR A 640 4.09 -14.34 25.81
N ILE A 641 2.91 -14.88 26.10
CA ILE A 641 1.65 -14.27 25.77
C ILE A 641 0.72 -14.32 27.00
N SER A 642 0.09 -13.19 27.31
CA SER A 642 -0.97 -13.10 28.30
C SER A 642 -2.31 -13.07 27.62
N ILE A 643 -3.25 -13.91 28.05
CA ILE A 643 -4.62 -14.00 27.53
C ILE A 643 -5.56 -14.02 28.73
N ASP A 644 -6.38 -13.00 28.88
CA ASP A 644 -7.35 -12.85 29.98
C ASP A 644 -6.72 -13.13 31.35
N GLY A 645 -5.53 -12.53 31.60
CA GLY A 645 -4.77 -12.66 32.84
C GLY A 645 -3.94 -13.95 33.00
N LYS A 646 -4.03 -14.91 32.09
CA LYS A 646 -3.23 -16.14 32.10
C LYS A 646 -1.99 -15.97 31.23
N VAL A 647 -0.80 -16.09 31.78
CA VAL A 647 0.46 -15.99 31.05
C VAL A 647 0.94 -17.36 30.59
N TYR A 648 1.21 -17.52 29.33
CA TYR A 648 1.70 -18.74 28.69
C TYR A 648 3.13 -18.56 28.13
N ASN A 649 3.97 -19.59 28.30
CA ASN A 649 5.27 -19.65 27.64
C ASN A 649 5.09 -20.13 26.19
N THR A 650 5.49 -19.34 25.21
CA THR A 650 5.46 -19.75 23.80
C THR A 650 6.55 -20.76 23.44
N ASN A 651 7.51 -21.01 24.36
CA ASN A 651 8.74 -21.79 24.15
C ASN A 651 9.57 -21.29 22.96
N LYS A 652 9.44 -20.01 22.62
CA LYS A 652 10.20 -19.36 21.55
C LYS A 652 10.97 -18.15 22.08
N SER A 653 12.04 -17.82 21.38
CA SER A 653 12.83 -16.62 21.60
C SER A 653 13.01 -15.87 20.28
N VAL A 654 13.20 -14.57 20.38
CA VAL A 654 13.44 -13.67 19.25
C VAL A 654 14.69 -12.84 19.53
N GLU A 655 15.45 -12.56 18.50
CA GLU A 655 16.58 -11.61 18.56
C GLU A 655 16.26 -10.38 17.73
N PHE A 656 16.53 -9.21 18.34
CA PHE A 656 16.40 -7.89 17.73
C PHE A 656 17.75 -7.20 17.58
#